data_1b19d23996ab5defe44fc6ebe50aa88f
#
_entry.id   1b19d23996ab5defe44fc6ebe50aa88f
#
_cell.length_a   1.000
_cell.length_b   1.000
_cell.length_c   1.000
_cell.angle_alpha   90.00
_cell.angle_beta   90.00
_cell.angle_gamma   90.00
#
_symmetry.space_group_name_H-M   'P 1'
#
loop_
_entity.id
_entity.type
_entity.pdbx_description
1 polymer ?
#
loop_
_entity_poly.entity_id
_entity_poly.type
_entity_poly.pdbx_seq_one_letter_code
_entity_poly.pdbx_strand_id
1 'polypeptide(L)'
;TVPDGNSILSVSFIGYQSQEIKVNSRRGINVRLQENVQSLDEVMVVAYGVQKKATLTGAISSVGTEALLKSPSASVTNSLAGQLPGVSSMQASGQPGADNAKIFVRGVGSLTEGGAAPLILVDGVERSFYQMDPNEIESINVLKDASATAVFGVRGANGVILVTTRRGEEGKAKISISSNVGIQMPTRILDVADSYTTASLFREAQRNDGVADDQLAFSEYDMERFRLGDSPILYPNVNWYDYLMNKAAVQTQHNVSISGGTKDIRYFVSLGFLFQNGLFKQLDGLDYDNNYSYTRYNYRANLDVNLTRTTTLKFGMGGIVGNQRDPGGSGNVWKQLTWSLPFSSPGIVDGKKVVTQSTRFPGVKMENQVINGFYGYGYDRKVSNNMTFDLNLSQNLDFITKGLSIEVKGAYNTDYSYIKTVRGHVETYTPFYKSEIDGSGLDVEDLDFDKSLVYRITGENMMKTYGTGDKKRARDWYVEGSIRYNRKFGEHNVGALLLYNQSKKYYPNYPNKFWDVPTAYVGLVGRLTYDYKSKYIAEFNIGYNGSENFAPDKRFGTFPAGSIGYVITEEKFIPKNDFLTYLKVRASVGLVGNDNMSSNRFLYLPDSYSINNSDWLQQAYQDKNGYIFGLTNTAYQVAAKELMLGNSNVTWETALKQNYGIDAYFFSDRLKL
;
A
#
# COMPACT_ATOMS: atom_id res chain seq x y z
N THR A 1 24.17 19.05 36.22
CA THR A 1 23.74 19.94 37.34
C THR A 1 22.25 20.11 37.27
N VAL A 2 21.54 19.90 38.37
CA VAL A 2 20.10 20.10 38.51
C VAL A 2 19.82 21.52 39.00
N PRO A 3 18.68 22.15 38.65
CA PRO A 3 18.39 23.52 38.99
C PRO A 3 18.27 23.79 40.51
N ASP A 4 17.71 22.83 41.25
CA ASP A 4 17.57 22.95 42.73
C ASP A 4 17.60 21.56 43.42
N GLY A 5 17.67 21.57 44.76
CA GLY A 5 17.69 20.34 45.56
C GLY A 5 16.37 19.56 45.61
N ASN A 6 15.27 20.12 45.13
CA ASN A 6 13.96 19.46 45.04
C ASN A 6 13.67 18.86 43.68
N SER A 7 14.60 19.02 42.73
CA SER A 7 14.47 18.46 41.37
C SER A 7 14.25 16.94 41.42
N ILE A 8 13.44 16.45 40.49
CA ILE A 8 13.25 15.00 40.25
C ILE A 8 14.12 14.58 39.06
N LEU A 9 14.99 13.61 39.28
CA LEU A 9 15.79 12.99 38.23
C LEU A 9 15.06 11.80 37.69
N SER A 10 14.68 11.84 36.42
CA SER A 10 14.13 10.66 35.72
C SER A 10 15.29 9.96 35.00
N VAL A 11 15.53 8.70 35.39
CA VAL A 11 16.61 7.87 34.82
C VAL A 11 15.95 6.74 34.04
N SER A 12 16.23 6.67 32.75
CA SER A 12 15.74 5.63 31.86
C SER A 12 16.90 5.02 31.06
N PHE A 13 16.84 3.72 30.85
CA PHE A 13 17.76 3.00 29.97
C PHE A 13 16.99 1.90 29.24
N ILE A 14 17.36 1.64 27.99
CA ILE A 14 16.67 0.63 27.16
C ILE A 14 16.78 -0.74 27.85
N GLY A 15 15.63 -1.39 28.06
CA GLY A 15 15.55 -2.67 28.78
C GLY A 15 15.39 -2.56 30.29
N TYR A 16 15.29 -1.35 30.84
CA TYR A 16 15.12 -1.13 32.27
C TYR A 16 13.89 -0.26 32.58
N GLN A 17 13.30 -0.45 33.76
CA GLN A 17 12.20 0.40 34.23
C GLN A 17 12.72 1.80 34.54
N SER A 18 12.05 2.81 33.99
CA SER A 18 12.36 4.21 34.30
C SER A 18 12.08 4.47 35.79
N GLN A 19 13.02 5.10 36.48
CA GLN A 19 12.89 5.47 37.89
C GLN A 19 12.95 6.98 38.05
N GLU A 20 12.04 7.54 38.84
CA GLU A 20 12.06 8.94 39.26
C GLU A 20 12.58 9.05 40.67
N ILE A 21 13.67 9.80 40.85
CA ILE A 21 14.35 9.94 42.16
C ILE A 21 14.42 11.42 42.49
N LYS A 22 13.90 11.78 43.68
CA LYS A 22 14.06 13.12 44.22
C LYS A 22 15.52 13.34 44.61
N VAL A 23 16.12 14.41 44.10
CA VAL A 23 17.54 14.73 44.34
C VAL A 23 17.82 15.00 45.81
N ASN A 24 16.92 15.69 46.52
CA ASN A 24 17.00 16.00 47.98
C ASN A 24 18.38 16.55 48.36
N SER A 25 18.94 17.49 47.54
CA SER A 25 20.26 18.09 47.74
C SER A 25 21.45 17.11 47.83
N ARG A 26 21.29 15.87 47.39
CA ARG A 26 22.36 14.86 47.39
C ARG A 26 23.38 15.15 46.28
N ARG A 27 24.68 15.04 46.59
CA ARG A 27 25.78 15.28 45.62
C ARG A 27 26.08 14.06 44.74
N GLY A 28 25.65 12.86 45.13
CA GLY A 28 25.80 11.62 44.39
C GLY A 28 24.55 10.76 44.57
N ILE A 29 23.99 10.29 43.48
CA ILE A 29 22.80 9.41 43.48
C ILE A 29 23.18 8.14 42.70
N ASN A 30 23.29 7.03 43.41
CA ASN A 30 23.46 5.73 42.77
C ASN A 30 22.08 5.18 42.43
N VAL A 31 21.84 4.94 41.16
CA VAL A 31 20.59 4.41 40.64
C VAL A 31 20.84 2.99 40.17
N ARG A 32 20.12 2.04 40.76
CA ARG A 32 20.02 0.67 40.24
C ARG A 32 18.71 0.58 39.49
N LEU A 33 18.78 0.61 38.18
CA LEU A 33 17.62 0.35 37.34
C LEU A 33 17.27 -1.14 37.42
N GLN A 34 16.01 -1.46 37.64
CA GLN A 34 15.49 -2.79 37.51
C GLN A 34 15.26 -3.12 36.05
N GLU A 35 15.67 -4.30 35.62
CA GLU A 35 15.38 -4.78 34.28
C GLU A 35 13.86 -4.71 34.03
N ASN A 36 13.47 -4.12 32.92
CA ASN A 36 12.08 -4.17 32.48
C ASN A 36 11.84 -5.56 31.88
N VAL A 37 11.67 -6.53 32.74
CA VAL A 37 11.18 -7.84 32.33
C VAL A 37 9.82 -7.58 31.74
N GLN A 38 9.68 -7.64 30.43
CA GLN A 38 8.37 -7.58 29.77
C GLN A 38 7.53 -8.69 30.38
N SER A 39 6.65 -8.29 31.24
CA SER A 39 5.91 -9.23 32.09
C SER A 39 5.01 -10.07 31.19
N LEU A 40 4.79 -11.33 31.58
CA LEU A 40 3.75 -12.21 31.02
C LEU A 40 2.35 -11.58 31.05
N ASP A 41 2.19 -10.42 31.72
CA ASP A 41 0.99 -9.59 31.76
C ASP A 41 0.84 -8.67 30.55
N GLU A 42 1.78 -8.67 29.58
CA GLU A 42 1.63 -7.94 28.33
C GLU A 42 0.32 -8.35 27.65
N VAL A 43 -0.51 -7.36 27.38
CA VAL A 43 -1.83 -7.53 26.79
C VAL A 43 -1.75 -7.26 25.29
N MET A 44 -2.24 -8.18 24.49
CA MET A 44 -2.26 -8.03 23.03
C MET A 44 -3.69 -7.81 22.52
N VAL A 45 -3.84 -6.90 21.58
CA VAL A 45 -5.09 -6.73 20.85
C VAL A 45 -5.25 -7.93 19.93
N VAL A 46 -6.32 -8.67 20.16
CA VAL A 46 -6.74 -9.82 19.36
C VAL A 46 -8.08 -9.50 18.70
N ALA A 47 -8.56 -10.42 17.89
CA ALA A 47 -9.87 -10.30 17.27
C ALA A 47 -10.96 -9.99 18.31
N TYR A 48 -11.60 -8.83 18.13
CA TYR A 48 -12.72 -8.36 18.98
C TYR A 48 -12.45 -8.32 20.48
N GLY A 49 -11.20 -8.06 20.88
CA GLY A 49 -10.88 -7.94 22.30
C GLY A 49 -9.39 -7.83 22.59
N VAL A 50 -9.07 -8.01 23.86
CA VAL A 50 -7.71 -7.95 24.39
C VAL A 50 -7.46 -9.23 25.18
N GLN A 51 -6.35 -9.89 24.97
CA GLN A 51 -5.96 -11.10 25.70
C GLN A 51 -4.53 -10.96 26.25
N LYS A 52 -4.25 -11.62 27.38
CA LYS A 52 -2.90 -11.71 27.88
C LYS A 52 -2.04 -12.56 26.95
N LYS A 53 -0.82 -12.14 26.67
CA LYS A 53 0.12 -12.87 25.82
C LYS A 53 0.35 -14.31 26.29
N ALA A 54 0.37 -14.53 27.61
CA ALA A 54 0.52 -15.84 28.21
C ALA A 54 -0.60 -16.82 27.81
N THR A 55 -1.85 -16.35 27.68
CA THR A 55 -3.02 -17.18 27.37
C THR A 55 -3.33 -17.26 25.88
N LEU A 56 -2.57 -16.57 25.02
CA LEU A 56 -2.74 -16.66 23.58
C LEU A 56 -2.31 -18.02 23.04
N THR A 57 -3.19 -18.68 22.29
CA THR A 57 -2.90 -19.93 21.58
C THR A 57 -2.59 -19.72 20.11
N GLY A 58 -3.00 -18.58 19.55
CA GLY A 58 -2.77 -18.19 18.16
C GLY A 58 -1.37 -17.63 17.90
N ALA A 59 -0.89 -17.79 16.65
CA ALA A 59 0.37 -17.18 16.19
C ALA A 59 0.16 -15.71 15.86
N ILE A 60 0.62 -14.82 16.73
CA ILE A 60 0.51 -13.36 16.57
C ILE A 60 1.89 -12.73 16.57
N SER A 61 2.12 -11.78 15.66
CA SER A 61 3.29 -10.89 15.69
C SER A 61 2.82 -9.46 15.89
N SER A 62 3.55 -8.70 16.68
CA SER A 62 3.20 -7.31 17.02
C SER A 62 4.38 -6.38 16.77
N VAL A 63 4.08 -5.16 16.32
CA VAL A 63 5.03 -4.05 16.22
C VAL A 63 4.37 -2.79 16.76
N GLY A 64 5.08 -2.05 17.60
CA GLY A 64 4.62 -0.79 18.20
C GLY A 64 5.12 0.44 17.43
N THR A 65 4.63 1.60 17.84
CA THR A 65 4.94 2.92 17.25
C THR A 65 6.44 3.18 17.14
N GLU A 66 7.21 2.86 18.18
CA GLU A 66 8.67 3.14 18.23
C GLU A 66 9.42 2.44 17.08
N ALA A 67 9.07 1.19 16.79
CA ALA A 67 9.71 0.45 15.70
C ALA A 67 9.31 1.00 14.33
N LEU A 68 8.07 1.45 14.16
CA LEU A 68 7.59 2.08 12.93
C LEU A 68 8.29 3.41 12.65
N LEU A 69 8.56 4.20 13.68
CA LEU A 69 9.24 5.50 13.57
C LEU A 69 10.73 5.38 13.23
N LYS A 70 11.35 4.21 13.42
CA LYS A 70 12.77 3.98 13.01
C LYS A 70 12.95 3.98 11.49
N SER A 71 11.90 3.74 10.73
CA SER A 71 11.93 3.77 9.26
C SER A 71 11.30 5.07 8.74
N PRO A 72 12.06 5.96 8.09
CA PRO A 72 11.55 7.24 7.59
C PRO A 72 10.77 7.09 6.27
N SER A 73 10.01 6.01 6.10
CA SER A 73 9.22 5.77 4.89
C SER A 73 7.93 6.60 4.88
N ALA A 74 7.54 7.10 3.71
CA ALA A 74 6.27 7.80 3.51
C ALA A 74 5.05 6.89 3.72
N SER A 75 5.20 5.58 3.46
CA SER A 75 4.18 4.57 3.66
C SER A 75 4.49 3.65 4.83
N VAL A 76 3.54 3.48 5.75
CA VAL A 76 3.67 2.57 6.90
C VAL A 76 3.91 1.12 6.47
N THR A 77 3.38 0.71 5.31
CA THR A 77 3.56 -0.66 4.81
C THR A 77 5.02 -1.00 4.48
N ASN A 78 5.80 0.00 4.04
CA ASN A 78 7.22 -0.16 3.80
C ASN A 78 8.01 -0.30 5.12
N SER A 79 7.57 0.40 6.18
CA SER A 79 8.19 0.31 7.51
C SER A 79 8.00 -1.07 8.17
N LEU A 80 7.06 -1.89 7.68
CA LEU A 80 6.84 -3.25 8.19
C LEU A 80 7.82 -4.29 7.65
N ALA A 81 8.57 -3.96 6.60
CA ALA A 81 9.54 -4.89 6.00
C ALA A 81 10.58 -5.35 7.03
N GLY A 82 10.69 -6.66 7.23
CA GLY A 82 11.63 -7.25 8.19
C GLY A 82 11.29 -7.09 9.68
N GLN A 83 10.19 -6.38 10.02
CA GLN A 83 9.81 -6.15 11.43
C GLN A 83 8.93 -7.26 12.01
N LEU A 84 8.19 -7.96 11.17
CA LEU A 84 7.17 -8.94 11.58
C LEU A 84 7.50 -10.31 11.00
N PRO A 85 7.87 -11.31 11.80
CA PRO A 85 8.10 -12.67 11.31
C PRO A 85 6.88 -13.24 10.59
N GLY A 86 7.08 -13.83 9.40
CA GLY A 86 6.01 -14.38 8.56
C GLY A 86 5.16 -13.36 7.81
N VAL A 87 5.61 -12.11 7.76
CA VAL A 87 5.03 -11.05 6.92
C VAL A 87 6.05 -10.66 5.85
N SER A 88 5.68 -10.76 4.60
CA SER A 88 6.46 -10.25 3.48
C SER A 88 5.85 -8.95 2.96
N SER A 89 6.71 -8.00 2.69
CA SER A 89 6.36 -6.67 2.18
C SER A 89 7.15 -6.43 0.89
N MET A 90 6.47 -6.13 -0.20
CA MET A 90 7.09 -5.89 -1.51
C MET A 90 6.65 -4.54 -2.05
N GLN A 91 7.58 -3.61 -2.09
CA GLN A 91 7.37 -2.31 -2.73
C GLN A 91 7.58 -2.43 -4.23
N ALA A 92 6.55 -2.17 -5.02
CA ALA A 92 6.58 -2.26 -6.48
C ALA A 92 6.96 -0.93 -7.15
N SER A 93 6.81 0.20 -6.46
CA SER A 93 7.04 1.55 -6.99
C SER A 93 7.61 2.45 -5.90
N GLY A 94 8.51 3.35 -6.29
CA GLY A 94 8.98 4.47 -5.45
C GLY A 94 8.35 5.81 -5.83
N GLN A 95 7.29 5.80 -6.64
CA GLN A 95 6.60 7.02 -7.07
C GLN A 95 5.97 7.72 -5.87
N PRO A 96 6.17 9.04 -5.70
CA PRO A 96 5.53 9.82 -4.65
C PRO A 96 4.01 9.60 -4.58
N GLY A 97 3.51 9.22 -3.40
CA GLY A 97 2.10 8.93 -3.14
C GLY A 97 1.56 7.61 -3.72
N ALA A 98 2.40 6.80 -4.38
CA ALA A 98 2.07 5.48 -4.91
C ALA A 98 3.16 4.44 -4.57
N ASP A 99 3.82 4.61 -3.44
CA ASP A 99 4.96 3.83 -2.96
C ASP A 99 4.60 2.74 -1.94
N ASN A 100 3.31 2.40 -1.83
CA ASN A 100 2.86 1.39 -0.87
C ASN A 100 3.39 -0.01 -1.23
N ALA A 101 3.83 -0.74 -0.20
CA ALA A 101 4.15 -2.14 -0.37
C ALA A 101 2.90 -3.01 -0.37
N LYS A 102 2.93 -4.05 -1.21
CA LYS A 102 2.01 -5.18 -1.10
C LYS A 102 2.44 -6.06 0.06
N ILE A 103 1.50 -6.40 0.94
CA ILE A 103 1.76 -7.21 2.13
C ILE A 103 1.13 -8.59 1.96
N PHE A 104 1.89 -9.62 2.32
CA PHE A 104 1.42 -11.01 2.37
C PHE A 104 1.75 -11.61 3.73
N VAL A 105 0.84 -12.42 4.25
CA VAL A 105 1.03 -13.14 5.53
C VAL A 105 1.22 -14.62 5.24
N ARG A 106 2.41 -15.16 5.54
CA ARG A 106 2.80 -16.54 5.24
C ARG A 106 2.74 -16.93 3.75
N GLY A 107 2.98 -15.93 2.87
CA GLY A 107 3.00 -16.13 1.42
C GLY A 107 1.65 -15.87 0.73
N VAL A 108 1.56 -16.30 -0.53
CA VAL A 108 0.36 -16.13 -1.38
C VAL A 108 -0.55 -17.32 -1.13
N GLY A 109 -1.70 -17.11 -0.52
CA GLY A 109 -2.65 -18.15 -0.13
C GLY A 109 -3.80 -18.40 -1.10
N SER A 110 -3.90 -17.63 -2.17
CA SER A 110 -4.94 -17.78 -3.20
C SER A 110 -4.37 -17.58 -4.60
N LEU A 111 -4.86 -18.34 -5.58
CA LEU A 111 -4.50 -18.17 -6.99
C LEU A 111 -5.31 -17.05 -7.67
N THR A 112 -6.34 -16.54 -7.00
CA THR A 112 -7.16 -15.44 -7.52
C THR A 112 -6.38 -14.13 -7.39
N GLU A 113 -6.27 -13.35 -8.45
CA GLU A 113 -5.63 -12.04 -8.43
C GLU A 113 -6.30 -11.13 -7.39
N GLY A 114 -5.49 -10.55 -6.47
CA GLY A 114 -6.00 -9.77 -5.34
C GLY A 114 -6.59 -10.61 -4.19
N GLY A 115 -6.86 -11.91 -4.41
CA GLY A 115 -7.40 -12.83 -3.41
C GLY A 115 -6.44 -13.19 -2.27
N ALA A 116 -5.14 -12.94 -2.44
CA ALA A 116 -4.10 -13.24 -1.45
C ALA A 116 -3.83 -12.11 -0.45
N ALA A 117 -4.49 -10.96 -0.57
CA ALA A 117 -4.30 -9.83 0.35
C ALA A 117 -4.86 -10.15 1.74
N PRO A 118 -4.17 -9.77 2.83
CA PRO A 118 -4.70 -9.92 4.18
C PRO A 118 -5.85 -8.95 4.43
N LEU A 119 -6.74 -9.31 5.34
CA LEU A 119 -7.75 -8.38 5.87
C LEU A 119 -7.07 -7.33 6.74
N ILE A 120 -7.34 -6.07 6.50
CA ILE A 120 -6.79 -4.96 7.27
C ILE A 120 -7.91 -4.29 8.06
N LEU A 121 -7.74 -4.22 9.37
CA LEU A 121 -8.69 -3.58 10.27
C LEU A 121 -8.01 -2.47 11.06
N VAL A 122 -8.51 -1.24 10.93
CA VAL A 122 -8.10 -0.11 11.76
C VAL A 122 -9.17 0.12 12.81
N ASP A 123 -8.81 -0.03 14.08
CA ASP A 123 -9.73 -0.01 15.22
C ASP A 123 -10.95 -0.95 15.04
N GLY A 124 -10.70 -2.12 14.41
CA GLY A 124 -11.72 -3.16 14.18
C GLY A 124 -12.63 -2.92 12.96
N VAL A 125 -12.40 -1.89 12.15
CA VAL A 125 -13.15 -1.60 10.94
C VAL A 125 -12.24 -1.76 9.72
N GLU A 126 -12.73 -2.38 8.65
CA GLU A 126 -11.94 -2.59 7.42
C GLU A 126 -11.61 -1.27 6.75
N ARG A 127 -10.32 -0.93 6.76
CA ARG A 127 -9.77 0.32 6.24
C ARG A 127 -8.34 0.12 5.80
N SER A 128 -7.89 0.96 4.87
CA SER A 128 -6.47 1.06 4.54
C SER A 128 -5.69 1.82 5.62
N PHE A 129 -4.44 1.42 5.86
CA PHE A 129 -3.56 2.07 6.83
C PHE A 129 -2.24 2.58 6.23
N TYR A 130 -1.95 2.28 4.98
CA TYR A 130 -0.63 2.56 4.37
C TYR A 130 -0.27 4.04 4.30
N GLN A 131 -1.25 4.94 4.23
CA GLN A 131 -1.05 6.39 4.26
C GLN A 131 -1.32 7.04 5.63
N MET A 132 -1.50 6.25 6.69
CA MET A 132 -1.57 6.79 8.04
C MET A 132 -0.20 7.35 8.47
N ASP A 133 -0.22 8.30 9.42
CA ASP A 133 1.01 8.74 10.07
C ASP A 133 1.42 7.69 11.13
N PRO A 134 2.68 7.22 11.16
CA PRO A 134 3.15 6.30 12.20
C PRO A 134 2.88 6.81 13.64
N ASN A 135 2.89 8.12 13.86
CA ASN A 135 2.59 8.73 15.17
C ASN A 135 1.13 8.55 15.60
N GLU A 136 0.21 8.21 14.70
CA GLU A 136 -1.20 7.92 15.02
C GLU A 136 -1.41 6.46 15.45
N ILE A 137 -0.44 5.58 15.20
CA ILE A 137 -0.54 4.14 15.40
C ILE A 137 0.06 3.77 16.76
N GLU A 138 -0.69 3.04 17.58
CA GLU A 138 -0.23 2.46 18.84
C GLU A 138 0.49 1.14 18.60
N SER A 139 -0.17 0.24 17.83
CA SER A 139 0.39 -1.07 17.48
C SER A 139 -0.21 -1.62 16.20
N ILE A 140 0.55 -2.49 15.54
CA ILE A 140 0.09 -3.33 14.44
C ILE A 140 0.30 -4.79 14.85
N ASN A 141 -0.80 -5.54 14.92
CA ASN A 141 -0.81 -6.95 15.26
C ASN A 141 -1.20 -7.77 14.04
N VAL A 142 -0.44 -8.81 13.73
CA VAL A 142 -0.71 -9.69 12.59
C VAL A 142 -1.10 -11.07 13.09
N LEU A 143 -2.35 -11.44 12.79
CA LEU A 143 -2.92 -12.75 13.09
C LEU A 143 -2.64 -13.70 11.93
N LYS A 144 -1.95 -14.81 12.20
CA LYS A 144 -1.38 -15.65 11.13
C LYS A 144 -2.01 -17.03 11.00
N ASP A 145 -2.77 -17.49 11.99
CA ASP A 145 -3.36 -18.82 12.00
C ASP A 145 -4.91 -18.80 12.02
N ALA A 146 -5.50 -19.97 11.80
CA ALA A 146 -6.95 -20.10 11.73
C ALA A 146 -7.65 -19.80 13.05
N SER A 147 -7.10 -20.18 14.20
CA SER A 147 -7.73 -19.92 15.51
C SER A 147 -7.85 -18.42 15.77
N ALA A 148 -6.79 -17.65 15.45
CA ALA A 148 -6.79 -16.21 15.60
C ALA A 148 -7.65 -15.50 14.56
N THR A 149 -7.81 -16.05 13.36
CA THR A 149 -8.51 -15.40 12.23
C THR A 149 -9.94 -15.90 11.99
N ALA A 150 -10.34 -17.07 12.53
CA ALA A 150 -11.66 -17.66 12.33
C ALA A 150 -12.83 -16.75 12.74
N VAL A 151 -12.62 -15.92 13.76
CA VAL A 151 -13.62 -14.94 14.21
C VAL A 151 -13.88 -13.82 13.18
N PHE A 152 -12.97 -13.62 12.22
CA PHE A 152 -13.20 -12.74 11.05
C PHE A 152 -13.81 -13.51 9.87
N GLY A 153 -14.05 -14.80 10.07
CA GLY A 153 -14.68 -15.67 9.09
C GLY A 153 -13.90 -15.73 7.78
N VAL A 154 -14.60 -15.58 6.72
CA VAL A 154 -14.12 -15.66 5.34
C VAL A 154 -13.03 -14.64 4.96
N ARG A 155 -13.00 -13.52 5.64
CA ARG A 155 -12.02 -12.46 5.34
C ARG A 155 -10.66 -12.69 5.99
N GLY A 156 -10.58 -13.63 6.95
CA GLY A 156 -9.36 -13.99 7.65
C GLY A 156 -8.47 -15.02 6.95
N ALA A 157 -8.87 -15.53 5.77
CA ALA A 157 -8.16 -16.62 5.10
C ALA A 157 -6.68 -16.33 4.82
N ASN A 158 -6.32 -15.10 4.46
CA ASN A 158 -4.95 -14.69 4.14
C ASN A 158 -4.25 -13.98 5.30
N GLY A 159 -4.73 -14.18 6.53
CA GLY A 159 -4.27 -13.46 7.71
C GLY A 159 -5.01 -12.14 7.93
N VAL A 160 -4.86 -11.60 9.13
CA VAL A 160 -5.51 -10.33 9.50
C VAL A 160 -4.48 -9.40 10.11
N ILE A 161 -4.48 -8.16 9.67
CA ILE A 161 -3.67 -7.08 10.20
C ILE A 161 -4.56 -6.16 11.02
N LEU A 162 -4.32 -6.11 12.32
CA LEU A 162 -5.03 -5.25 13.25
C LEU A 162 -4.17 -4.02 13.54
N VAL A 163 -4.63 -2.87 13.14
CA VAL A 163 -4.01 -1.58 13.43
C VAL A 163 -4.81 -0.92 14.54
N THR A 164 -4.15 -0.64 15.66
CA THR A 164 -4.74 0.09 16.77
C THR A 164 -4.22 1.52 16.76
N THR A 165 -5.13 2.50 16.81
CA THR A 165 -4.74 3.91 16.85
C THR A 165 -4.52 4.37 18.28
N ARG A 166 -3.64 5.36 18.45
CA ARG A 166 -3.31 5.94 19.76
C ARG A 166 -4.53 6.63 20.38
N ARG A 167 -4.67 6.45 21.69
CA ARG A 167 -5.71 7.08 22.50
C ARG A 167 -5.09 7.89 23.65
N GLY A 168 -5.89 8.69 24.29
CA GLY A 168 -5.46 9.44 25.47
C GLY A 168 -5.28 8.55 26.70
N GLU A 169 -4.36 8.95 27.58
CA GLU A 169 -4.14 8.34 28.87
C GLU A 169 -4.51 9.34 29.99
N GLU A 170 -4.78 8.82 31.18
CA GLU A 170 -4.99 9.67 32.36
C GLU A 170 -3.68 10.38 32.69
N GLY A 171 -3.72 11.70 32.79
CA GLY A 171 -2.58 12.52 33.13
C GLY A 171 -2.66 13.92 32.54
N LYS A 172 -1.62 14.74 32.80
CA LYS A 172 -1.47 16.06 32.23
C LYS A 172 -1.33 15.99 30.72
N ALA A 173 -1.76 17.03 30.03
CA ALA A 173 -1.57 17.15 28.59
C ALA A 173 -0.10 17.02 28.21
N LYS A 174 0.20 16.07 27.32
CA LYS A 174 1.51 15.80 26.75
C LYS A 174 1.51 16.18 25.28
N ILE A 175 2.35 17.15 24.92
CA ILE A 175 2.56 17.56 23.54
C ILE A 175 3.78 16.83 23.02
N SER A 176 3.65 16.21 21.83
CA SER A 176 4.75 15.54 21.14
C SER A 176 4.88 16.13 19.74
N ILE A 177 6.11 16.46 19.36
CA ILE A 177 6.44 17.02 18.04
C ILE A 177 7.50 16.10 17.44
N SER A 178 7.27 15.62 16.22
CA SER A 178 8.28 14.90 15.44
C SER A 178 8.48 15.58 14.10
N SER A 179 9.73 15.61 13.64
CA SER A 179 10.10 16.24 12.37
C SER A 179 11.24 15.44 11.74
N ASN A 180 11.02 14.95 10.53
CA ASN A 180 11.98 14.19 9.78
C ASN A 180 12.19 14.85 8.41
N VAL A 181 13.45 14.94 8.00
CA VAL A 181 13.87 15.31 6.64
C VAL A 181 14.73 14.19 6.10
N GLY A 182 14.36 13.68 4.94
CA GLY A 182 15.06 12.57 4.29
C GLY A 182 15.47 12.93 2.87
N ILE A 183 16.51 12.27 2.41
CA ILE A 183 16.96 12.30 1.02
C ILE A 183 16.70 10.92 0.43
N GLN A 184 15.91 10.88 -0.63
CA GLN A 184 15.60 9.67 -1.38
C GLN A 184 16.52 9.57 -2.60
N MET A 185 17.08 8.40 -2.83
CA MET A 185 17.90 8.10 -4.00
C MET A 185 17.43 6.80 -4.64
N PRO A 186 17.48 6.65 -5.98
CA PRO A 186 17.21 5.38 -6.60
C PRO A 186 18.24 4.33 -6.13
N THR A 187 17.75 3.14 -5.79
CA THR A 187 18.62 2.02 -5.39
C THR A 187 19.42 1.48 -6.56
N ARG A 188 18.89 1.61 -7.77
CA ARG A 188 19.54 1.23 -9.03
C ARG A 188 18.98 2.05 -10.17
N ILE A 189 19.85 2.51 -11.05
CA ILE A 189 19.52 3.04 -12.38
C ILE A 189 20.06 2.03 -13.38
N LEU A 190 19.34 1.81 -14.48
CA LEU A 190 19.77 0.91 -15.54
C LEU A 190 20.93 1.52 -16.30
N ASP A 191 21.99 0.74 -16.52
CA ASP A 191 23.03 1.08 -17.47
C ASP A 191 22.48 0.91 -18.89
N VAL A 192 22.57 1.95 -19.69
CA VAL A 192 22.09 1.97 -21.07
C VAL A 192 23.27 2.09 -22.03
N ALA A 193 23.16 1.42 -23.17
CA ALA A 193 24.17 1.52 -24.22
C ALA A 193 24.16 2.90 -24.85
N ASP A 194 25.34 3.38 -25.21
CA ASP A 194 25.51 4.61 -25.98
C ASP A 194 25.07 4.46 -27.43
N SER A 195 25.08 5.56 -28.19
CA SER A 195 24.60 5.58 -29.56
C SER A 195 25.47 4.72 -30.49
N TYR A 196 26.79 4.74 -30.34
CA TYR A 196 27.69 3.91 -31.12
C TYR A 196 27.46 2.41 -30.90
N THR A 197 27.40 2.02 -29.64
CA THR A 197 27.13 0.60 -29.26
C THR A 197 25.76 0.17 -29.75
N THR A 198 24.73 0.99 -29.56
CA THR A 198 23.36 0.69 -30.01
C THR A 198 23.29 0.53 -31.52
N ALA A 199 23.88 1.46 -32.29
CA ALA A 199 23.93 1.38 -33.74
C ALA A 199 24.73 0.17 -34.23
N SER A 200 25.84 -0.18 -33.56
CA SER A 200 26.64 -1.36 -33.87
C SER A 200 25.83 -2.65 -33.71
N LEU A 201 25.07 -2.78 -32.61
CA LEU A 201 24.19 -3.95 -32.35
C LEU A 201 23.07 -4.03 -33.40
N PHE A 202 22.49 -2.91 -33.82
CA PHE A 202 21.50 -2.89 -34.91
C PHE A 202 22.10 -3.40 -36.23
N ARG A 203 23.29 -2.93 -36.59
CA ARG A 203 23.99 -3.40 -37.81
C ARG A 203 24.28 -4.89 -37.72
N GLU A 204 24.76 -5.39 -36.58
CA GLU A 204 25.00 -6.82 -36.38
C GLU A 204 23.71 -7.65 -36.51
N ALA A 205 22.61 -7.19 -35.90
CA ALA A 205 21.31 -7.84 -36.04
C ALA A 205 20.84 -7.90 -37.50
N GLN A 206 20.95 -6.79 -38.25
CA GLN A 206 20.57 -6.74 -39.66
C GLN A 206 21.46 -7.69 -40.54
N ARG A 207 22.75 -7.73 -40.26
CA ARG A 207 23.64 -8.71 -40.94
C ARG A 207 23.25 -10.18 -40.65
N ASN A 208 22.87 -10.45 -39.40
CA ASN A 208 22.38 -11.79 -39.01
C ASN A 208 21.05 -12.12 -39.71
N ASP A 209 20.23 -11.12 -40.02
CA ASP A 209 19.00 -11.24 -40.80
C ASP A 209 19.26 -11.31 -42.33
N GLY A 210 20.53 -11.25 -42.77
CA GLY A 210 20.91 -11.32 -44.18
C GLY A 210 20.81 -10.01 -44.96
N VAL A 211 20.73 -8.88 -44.29
CA VAL A 211 20.74 -7.56 -44.93
C VAL A 211 22.17 -7.23 -45.45
N ALA A 212 22.28 -6.83 -46.70
CA ALA A 212 23.56 -6.47 -47.31
C ALA A 212 24.16 -5.18 -46.63
N ASP A 213 25.48 -5.11 -46.61
CA ASP A 213 26.20 -4.02 -45.91
C ASP A 213 25.85 -2.62 -46.41
N ASP A 214 25.52 -2.47 -47.69
CA ASP A 214 25.09 -1.22 -48.31
C ASP A 214 23.62 -0.84 -48.02
N GLN A 215 22.86 -1.74 -47.39
CA GLN A 215 21.45 -1.55 -47.00
C GLN A 215 21.25 -1.48 -45.48
N LEU A 216 22.34 -1.48 -44.73
CA LEU A 216 22.27 -1.35 -43.27
C LEU A 216 21.70 0.02 -42.89
N ALA A 217 20.96 0.06 -41.78
CA ALA A 217 20.31 1.26 -41.24
C ALA A 217 21.30 2.40 -40.92
N PHE A 218 22.52 2.05 -40.57
CA PHE A 218 23.58 2.98 -40.24
C PHE A 218 24.74 2.78 -41.22
N SER A 219 25.10 3.83 -41.99
CA SER A 219 26.29 3.83 -42.84
C SER A 219 27.60 3.89 -42.05
N GLU A 220 28.74 3.65 -42.69
CA GLU A 220 30.04 3.87 -42.03
C GLU A 220 30.23 5.31 -41.57
N TYR A 221 29.68 6.28 -42.36
CA TYR A 221 29.68 7.68 -41.99
C TYR A 221 28.90 7.92 -40.68
N ASP A 222 27.68 7.35 -40.53
CA ASP A 222 26.89 7.48 -39.33
C ASP A 222 27.58 6.87 -38.11
N MET A 223 28.22 5.70 -38.30
CA MET A 223 29.00 5.06 -37.26
C MET A 223 30.17 5.91 -36.80
N GLU A 224 30.88 6.57 -37.72
CA GLU A 224 31.99 7.44 -37.38
C GLU A 224 31.50 8.70 -36.64
N ARG A 225 30.36 9.31 -37.03
CA ARG A 225 29.76 10.44 -36.29
C ARG A 225 29.40 10.05 -34.86
N PHE A 226 28.79 8.90 -34.65
CA PHE A 226 28.50 8.41 -33.29
C PHE A 226 29.78 8.14 -32.49
N ARG A 227 30.83 7.63 -33.13
CA ARG A 227 32.10 7.36 -32.47
C ARG A 227 32.84 8.63 -32.07
N LEU A 228 32.85 9.64 -32.92
CA LEU A 228 33.54 10.92 -32.67
C LEU A 228 32.72 11.85 -31.75
N GLY A 229 31.37 11.77 -31.78
CA GLY A 229 30.50 12.64 -31.01
C GLY A 229 30.57 14.12 -31.39
N ASP A 230 31.01 14.42 -32.60
CA ASP A 230 31.27 15.77 -33.11
C ASP A 230 30.04 16.47 -33.66
N SER A 231 28.94 15.76 -33.78
CA SER A 231 27.66 16.27 -34.26
C SER A 231 26.51 15.92 -33.29
N PRO A 232 26.48 16.46 -32.08
CA PRO A 232 25.59 15.99 -31.02
C PRO A 232 24.11 16.31 -31.27
N ILE A 233 23.78 17.18 -32.24
CA ILE A 233 22.40 17.51 -32.60
C ILE A 233 21.84 16.53 -33.63
N LEU A 234 22.61 16.18 -34.64
CA LEU A 234 22.21 15.25 -35.70
C LEU A 234 22.48 13.79 -35.35
N TYR A 235 23.51 13.54 -34.55
CA TYR A 235 23.94 12.25 -34.07
C TYR A 235 24.02 12.26 -32.53
N PRO A 236 22.88 12.47 -31.85
CA PRO A 236 22.88 12.61 -30.41
C PRO A 236 23.29 11.30 -29.72
N ASN A 237 23.85 11.48 -28.53
CA ASN A 237 24.21 10.37 -27.63
C ASN A 237 23.72 10.71 -26.21
N VAL A 238 22.47 10.48 -25.94
CA VAL A 238 21.79 10.91 -24.71
C VAL A 238 21.49 9.73 -23.81
N ASN A 239 22.05 9.76 -22.61
CA ASN A 239 21.57 8.92 -21.52
C ASN A 239 20.29 9.57 -20.93
N TRP A 240 19.12 9.04 -21.24
CA TRP A 240 17.85 9.61 -20.84
C TRP A 240 17.61 9.61 -19.34
N TYR A 241 18.22 8.66 -18.58
CA TYR A 241 18.17 8.69 -17.13
C TYR A 241 18.95 9.88 -16.56
N ASP A 242 20.17 10.11 -17.03
CA ASP A 242 20.97 11.26 -16.59
C ASP A 242 20.39 12.59 -17.06
N TYR A 243 19.76 12.59 -18.23
CA TYR A 243 19.14 13.78 -18.81
C TYR A 243 17.92 14.23 -18.00
N LEU A 244 17.01 13.29 -17.65
CA LEU A 244 15.71 13.61 -17.07
C LEU A 244 15.66 13.45 -15.55
N MET A 245 16.59 12.75 -14.92
CA MET A 245 16.51 12.42 -13.49
C MET A 245 17.54 13.13 -12.64
N ASN A 246 17.12 13.53 -11.47
CA ASN A 246 17.98 13.94 -10.38
C ASN A 246 18.53 12.70 -9.65
N LYS A 247 19.73 12.80 -9.10
CA LYS A 247 20.34 11.74 -8.30
C LYS A 247 19.67 11.57 -6.94
N ALA A 248 18.95 12.59 -6.47
CA ALA A 248 18.28 12.60 -5.18
C ALA A 248 17.03 13.49 -5.18
N ALA A 249 16.08 13.18 -4.32
CA ALA A 249 14.89 13.98 -4.04
C ALA A 249 14.69 14.15 -2.53
N VAL A 250 13.99 15.19 -2.12
CA VAL A 250 13.73 15.50 -0.71
C VAL A 250 12.37 14.96 -0.29
N GLN A 251 12.32 14.39 0.90
CA GLN A 251 11.11 14.04 1.63
C GLN A 251 11.13 14.70 2.99
N THR A 252 9.98 15.29 3.41
CA THR A 252 9.83 15.82 4.77
C THR A 252 8.56 15.29 5.40
N GLN A 253 8.62 14.97 6.69
CA GLN A 253 7.47 14.51 7.46
C GLN A 253 7.48 15.19 8.84
N HIS A 254 6.35 15.80 9.19
CA HIS A 254 6.18 16.52 10.44
C HIS A 254 4.88 16.07 11.11
N ASN A 255 4.91 15.89 12.41
CA ASN A 255 3.73 15.55 13.19
C ASN A 255 3.71 16.34 14.50
N VAL A 256 2.53 16.78 14.88
CA VAL A 256 2.24 17.36 16.20
C VAL A 256 1.09 16.59 16.79
N SER A 257 1.25 16.08 18.00
CA SER A 257 0.18 15.39 18.70
C SER A 257 0.05 15.87 20.15
N ILE A 258 -1.17 15.83 20.66
CA ILE A 258 -1.52 16.18 22.03
C ILE A 258 -2.35 15.05 22.61
N SER A 259 -1.94 14.53 23.76
CA SER A 259 -2.65 13.48 24.48
C SER A 259 -2.75 13.82 25.96
N GLY A 260 -3.81 13.36 26.61
CA GLY A 260 -4.01 13.57 28.04
C GLY A 260 -5.41 13.18 28.48
N GLY A 261 -5.74 13.47 29.73
CA GLY A 261 -7.09 13.24 30.21
C GLY A 261 -7.21 13.11 31.71
N THR A 262 -8.44 12.92 32.13
CA THR A 262 -8.86 12.58 33.49
C THR A 262 -9.40 11.15 33.53
N LYS A 263 -9.89 10.72 34.67
CA LYS A 263 -10.61 9.42 34.80
C LYS A 263 -11.83 9.35 33.89
N ASP A 264 -12.50 10.49 33.67
CA ASP A 264 -13.77 10.55 32.95
C ASP A 264 -13.61 10.86 31.47
N ILE A 265 -12.58 11.61 31.07
CA ILE A 265 -12.35 12.03 29.69
C ILE A 265 -10.87 11.87 29.36
N ARG A 266 -10.59 11.14 28.30
CA ARG A 266 -9.24 10.98 27.72
C ARG A 266 -9.28 11.32 26.25
N TYR A 267 -8.23 12.00 25.78
CA TYR A 267 -8.17 12.50 24.41
C TYR A 267 -6.78 12.34 23.80
N PHE A 268 -6.78 12.11 22.51
CA PHE A 268 -5.62 12.13 21.63
C PHE A 268 -5.98 12.90 20.37
N VAL A 269 -5.18 13.90 20.01
CA VAL A 269 -5.32 14.67 18.76
C VAL A 269 -3.97 14.71 18.08
N SER A 270 -3.95 14.48 16.76
CA SER A 270 -2.74 14.48 15.95
C SER A 270 -2.98 15.18 14.62
N LEU A 271 -1.98 15.95 14.19
CA LEU A 271 -1.89 16.55 12.86
C LEU A 271 -0.55 16.19 12.25
N GLY A 272 -0.58 15.60 11.05
CA GLY A 272 0.60 15.19 10.30
C GLY A 272 0.67 15.90 8.95
N PHE A 273 1.89 16.16 8.50
CA PHE A 273 2.22 16.69 7.19
C PHE A 273 3.35 15.87 6.57
N LEU A 274 3.19 15.47 5.32
CA LEU A 274 4.22 14.82 4.52
C LEU A 274 4.33 15.56 3.18
N PHE A 275 5.56 15.84 2.77
CA PHE A 275 5.88 16.23 1.40
C PHE A 275 6.96 15.28 0.86
N GLN A 276 6.72 14.76 -0.34
CA GLN A 276 7.63 13.88 -1.05
C GLN A 276 7.80 14.39 -2.47
N ASN A 277 9.04 14.69 -2.86
CA ASN A 277 9.38 15.12 -4.21
C ASN A 277 9.79 13.93 -5.07
N GLY A 278 9.58 14.02 -6.38
CA GLY A 278 10.03 13.04 -7.35
C GLY A 278 11.47 13.27 -7.81
N LEU A 279 11.95 12.34 -8.61
CA LEU A 279 13.33 12.36 -9.12
C LEU A 279 13.48 13.03 -10.48
N PHE A 280 12.40 13.46 -11.15
CA PHE A 280 12.55 14.12 -12.45
C PHE A 280 13.01 15.57 -12.31
N LYS A 281 13.85 15.98 -13.24
CA LYS A 281 14.32 17.36 -13.34
C LYS A 281 13.20 18.26 -13.89
N GLN A 282 13.14 19.47 -13.36
CA GLN A 282 12.43 20.55 -14.01
C GLN A 282 13.22 20.96 -15.26
N LEU A 283 12.60 20.87 -16.44
CA LEU A 283 13.21 21.32 -17.66
C LEU A 283 12.80 22.78 -17.96
N ASP A 284 13.76 23.56 -18.45
CA ASP A 284 13.54 24.96 -18.78
C ASP A 284 12.51 25.12 -19.89
N GLY A 285 11.80 26.26 -19.91
CA GLY A 285 10.80 26.58 -20.92
C GLY A 285 9.39 26.04 -20.63
N LEU A 286 9.18 25.32 -19.52
CA LEU A 286 7.85 24.91 -19.07
C LEU A 286 7.30 25.89 -18.02
N ASP A 287 6.03 26.28 -18.15
CA ASP A 287 5.30 27.13 -17.19
C ASP A 287 4.64 26.31 -16.05
N TYR A 288 4.97 25.03 -15.92
CA TYR A 288 4.51 24.14 -14.88
C TYR A 288 5.61 23.16 -14.46
N ASP A 289 5.51 22.69 -13.23
CA ASP A 289 6.38 21.62 -12.74
C ASP A 289 5.91 20.28 -13.29
N ASN A 290 6.76 19.59 -14.03
CA ASN A 290 6.54 18.29 -14.64
C ASN A 290 7.10 17.12 -13.82
N ASN A 291 7.52 17.37 -12.59
CA ASN A 291 7.99 16.34 -11.68
C ASN A 291 6.81 15.64 -10.97
N TYR A 292 7.06 14.43 -10.47
CA TYR A 292 6.19 13.82 -9.48
C TYR A 292 6.29 14.57 -8.16
N SER A 293 5.19 14.75 -7.49
CA SER A 293 5.18 15.20 -6.10
C SER A 293 3.95 14.71 -5.35
N TYR A 294 4.10 14.55 -4.05
CA TYR A 294 2.99 14.16 -3.18
C TYR A 294 3.02 14.97 -1.89
N THR A 295 1.89 15.59 -1.59
CA THR A 295 1.66 16.26 -0.31
C THR A 295 0.51 15.57 0.41
N ARG A 296 0.69 15.25 1.69
CA ARG A 296 -0.31 14.58 2.51
C ARG A 296 -0.49 15.29 3.83
N TYR A 297 -1.73 15.50 4.20
CA TYR A 297 -2.15 15.95 5.52
C TYR A 297 -2.90 14.81 6.20
N ASN A 298 -2.47 14.44 7.39
CA ASN A 298 -3.14 13.49 8.25
C ASN A 298 -3.76 14.23 9.42
N TYR A 299 -4.94 13.80 9.85
CA TYR A 299 -5.55 14.31 11.07
C TYR A 299 -6.26 13.18 11.79
N ARG A 300 -6.19 13.20 13.13
CA ARG A 300 -6.86 12.24 14.00
C ARG A 300 -7.29 12.89 15.30
N ALA A 301 -8.49 12.52 15.76
CA ALA A 301 -9.00 12.87 17.08
C ALA A 301 -9.69 11.63 17.66
N ASN A 302 -9.20 11.15 18.80
CA ASN A 302 -9.79 10.08 19.57
C ASN A 302 -10.19 10.60 20.94
N LEU A 303 -11.43 10.34 21.35
CA LEU A 303 -12.01 10.78 22.61
C LEU A 303 -12.68 9.60 23.31
N ASP A 304 -12.28 9.30 24.54
CA ASP A 304 -12.90 8.32 25.41
C ASP A 304 -13.58 9.03 26.58
N VAL A 305 -14.87 8.80 26.78
CA VAL A 305 -15.68 9.43 27.81
C VAL A 305 -16.37 8.36 28.66
N ASN A 306 -16.12 8.35 29.94
CA ASN A 306 -16.89 7.57 30.90
C ASN A 306 -18.16 8.35 31.27
N LEU A 307 -19.26 8.04 30.58
CA LEU A 307 -20.56 8.70 30.79
C LEU A 307 -21.11 8.39 32.17
N THR A 308 -20.88 7.15 32.63
CA THR A 308 -21.19 6.69 33.97
C THR A 308 -20.06 5.77 34.46
N ARG A 309 -20.15 5.26 35.69
CA ARG A 309 -19.20 4.26 36.20
C ARG A 309 -19.21 2.94 35.41
N THR A 310 -20.24 2.69 34.63
CA THR A 310 -20.45 1.43 33.89
C THR A 310 -20.60 1.63 32.38
N THR A 311 -20.72 2.89 31.94
CA THR A 311 -20.95 3.23 30.51
C THR A 311 -19.78 4.04 29.98
N THR A 312 -19.15 3.57 28.92
CA THR A 312 -18.05 4.27 28.22
C THR A 312 -18.44 4.54 26.79
N LEU A 313 -18.28 5.77 26.34
CA LEU A 313 -18.40 6.18 24.95
C LEU A 313 -17.01 6.46 24.40
N LYS A 314 -16.68 5.83 23.26
CA LYS A 314 -15.46 6.10 22.50
C LYS A 314 -15.83 6.69 21.16
N PHE A 315 -15.29 7.85 20.87
CA PHE A 315 -15.40 8.51 19.58
C PHE A 315 -14.03 8.51 18.90
N GLY A 316 -13.99 8.27 17.60
CA GLY A 316 -12.81 8.36 16.76
C GLY A 316 -13.14 9.09 15.46
N MET A 317 -12.29 10.01 15.09
CA MET A 317 -12.32 10.67 13.78
C MET A 317 -10.91 10.68 13.23
N GLY A 318 -10.75 10.36 11.96
CA GLY A 318 -9.48 10.44 11.29
C GLY A 318 -9.64 10.72 9.81
N GLY A 319 -8.57 11.17 9.18
CA GLY A 319 -8.61 11.36 7.74
C GLY A 319 -7.28 11.73 7.13
N ILE A 320 -7.28 11.66 5.81
CA ILE A 320 -6.11 11.89 4.98
C ILE A 320 -6.54 12.75 3.80
N VAL A 321 -5.87 13.88 3.61
CA VAL A 321 -6.00 14.70 2.41
C VAL A 321 -4.69 14.58 1.64
N GLY A 322 -4.75 13.99 0.43
CA GLY A 322 -3.62 13.79 -0.46
C GLY A 322 -3.71 14.66 -1.70
N ASN A 323 -2.59 15.25 -2.10
CA ASN A 323 -2.45 15.97 -3.35
C ASN A 323 -1.24 15.40 -4.10
N GLN A 324 -1.50 14.62 -5.12
CA GLN A 324 -0.50 13.96 -5.96
C GLN A 324 -0.42 14.68 -7.30
N ARG A 325 0.79 14.96 -7.75
CA ARG A 325 1.07 15.45 -9.10
C ARG A 325 1.89 14.42 -9.83
N ASP A 326 1.50 14.13 -11.05
CA ASP A 326 2.19 13.24 -11.98
C ASP A 326 2.46 13.98 -13.29
N PRO A 327 3.58 13.73 -13.99
CA PRO A 327 3.78 14.17 -15.35
C PRO A 327 2.63 13.70 -16.24
N GLY A 328 2.26 14.49 -17.24
CA GLY A 328 1.33 14.05 -18.27
C GLY A 328 1.86 12.79 -18.95
N GLY A 329 0.99 11.81 -19.21
CA GLY A 329 1.42 10.53 -19.79
C GLY A 329 2.29 9.65 -18.88
N SER A 330 2.27 9.88 -17.57
CA SER A 330 3.13 9.22 -16.57
C SER A 330 3.14 7.68 -16.65
N GLY A 331 2.05 7.06 -17.08
CA GLY A 331 1.98 5.61 -17.28
C GLY A 331 2.98 5.04 -18.30
N ASN A 332 3.50 5.90 -19.20
CA ASN A 332 4.44 5.51 -20.24
C ASN A 332 5.87 6.06 -20.03
N VAL A 333 6.07 7.01 -19.14
CA VAL A 333 7.39 7.68 -18.98
C VAL A 333 8.49 6.68 -18.66
N TRP A 334 8.28 5.76 -17.72
CA TRP A 334 9.26 4.74 -17.36
C TRP A 334 9.55 3.77 -18.50
N LYS A 335 8.50 3.36 -19.23
CA LYS A 335 8.66 2.54 -20.44
C LYS A 335 9.46 3.28 -21.49
N GLN A 336 9.15 4.56 -21.71
CA GLN A 336 9.85 5.39 -22.66
C GLN A 336 11.31 5.66 -22.27
N LEU A 337 11.61 5.88 -20.99
CA LEU A 337 12.98 5.97 -20.49
C LEU A 337 13.84 4.77 -20.85
N THR A 338 13.27 3.56 -20.74
CA THR A 338 13.98 2.31 -21.04
C THR A 338 14.10 2.05 -22.53
N TRP A 339 13.10 2.47 -23.34
CA TRP A 339 13.00 2.11 -24.75
C TRP A 339 13.45 3.24 -25.70
N SER A 340 13.61 4.47 -25.20
CA SER A 340 14.10 5.57 -26.04
C SER A 340 15.55 5.32 -26.41
N LEU A 341 15.80 5.33 -27.71
CA LEU A 341 17.15 5.18 -28.25
C LEU A 341 18.00 6.41 -27.91
N PRO A 342 19.30 6.25 -27.62
CA PRO A 342 20.18 7.36 -27.23
C PRO A 342 20.35 8.41 -28.34
N PHE A 343 20.09 8.05 -29.59
CA PHE A 343 20.16 8.95 -30.74
C PHE A 343 18.77 9.44 -31.21
N SER A 344 17.70 9.17 -30.47
CA SER A 344 16.35 9.57 -30.86
C SER A 344 16.07 11.07 -30.72
N SER A 345 16.84 11.78 -29.89
CA SER A 345 16.72 13.22 -29.68
C SER A 345 17.94 13.75 -28.93
N PRO A 346 18.43 14.95 -29.23
CA PRO A 346 19.41 15.64 -28.41
C PRO A 346 18.79 16.32 -27.17
N GLY A 347 17.45 16.30 -27.02
CA GLY A 347 16.74 16.98 -25.93
C GLY A 347 16.28 18.37 -26.28
N ILE A 348 16.46 19.31 -25.35
CA ILE A 348 16.15 20.73 -25.54
C ILE A 348 17.42 21.45 -25.94
N VAL A 349 17.40 22.03 -27.15
CA VAL A 349 18.52 22.78 -27.72
C VAL A 349 18.05 24.20 -27.98
N ASP A 350 18.68 25.21 -27.40
CA ASP A 350 18.33 26.63 -27.53
C ASP A 350 16.82 26.90 -27.30
N GLY A 351 16.25 26.25 -26.28
CA GLY A 351 14.83 26.36 -25.92
C GLY A 351 13.86 25.61 -26.85
N LYS A 352 14.37 24.91 -27.87
CA LYS A 352 13.57 24.11 -28.80
C LYS A 352 13.60 22.64 -28.40
N LYS A 353 12.44 21.98 -28.45
CA LYS A 353 12.35 20.52 -28.35
C LYS A 353 12.78 19.91 -29.68
N VAL A 354 13.97 19.30 -29.70
CA VAL A 354 14.55 18.75 -30.93
C VAL A 354 14.43 17.21 -30.89
N VAL A 355 14.03 16.63 -32.03
CA VAL A 355 13.95 15.17 -32.21
C VAL A 355 14.60 14.76 -33.51
N THR A 356 15.26 13.61 -33.50
CA THR A 356 15.82 13.03 -34.71
C THR A 356 14.71 12.60 -35.65
N GLN A 357 14.87 12.87 -36.95
CA GLN A 357 13.91 12.47 -37.96
C GLN A 357 13.71 10.95 -37.95
N SER A 358 12.46 10.49 -37.95
CA SER A 358 12.13 9.07 -37.92
C SER A 358 12.65 8.26 -39.11
N THR A 359 12.86 8.92 -40.26
CA THR A 359 13.38 8.30 -41.50
C THR A 359 14.89 8.42 -41.67
N ARG A 360 15.59 9.07 -40.72
CA ARG A 360 17.03 9.29 -40.84
C ARG A 360 17.81 7.98 -40.89
N PHE A 361 17.39 7.01 -40.12
CA PHE A 361 17.98 5.68 -40.07
C PHE A 361 16.94 4.64 -40.53
N PRO A 362 17.02 4.18 -41.80
CA PRO A 362 16.00 3.30 -42.39
C PRO A 362 15.82 2.01 -41.62
N GLY A 363 14.57 1.65 -41.31
CA GLY A 363 14.26 0.43 -40.57
C GLY A 363 14.39 0.55 -39.04
N VAL A 364 14.91 1.66 -38.51
CA VAL A 364 14.99 1.88 -37.07
C VAL A 364 13.72 2.59 -36.56
N LYS A 365 13.02 1.96 -35.66
CA LYS A 365 11.81 2.54 -35.05
C LYS A 365 12.18 3.51 -33.93
N MET A 366 11.96 4.79 -34.12
CA MET A 366 12.20 5.85 -33.12
C MET A 366 10.89 6.37 -32.50
N GLU A 367 9.89 5.51 -32.35
CA GLU A 367 8.54 5.91 -31.90
C GLU A 367 8.46 6.25 -30.40
N ASN A 368 9.35 5.68 -29.60
CA ASN A 368 9.33 5.80 -28.14
C ASN A 368 10.28 6.91 -27.66
N GLN A 369 10.05 8.14 -28.07
CA GLN A 369 10.86 9.28 -27.65
C GLN A 369 10.34 9.83 -26.32
N VAL A 370 11.06 9.58 -25.23
CA VAL A 370 10.65 10.02 -23.89
C VAL A 370 10.45 11.54 -23.80
N ILE A 371 11.23 12.31 -24.54
CA ILE A 371 11.11 13.78 -24.55
C ILE A 371 9.75 14.25 -25.06
N ASN A 372 9.15 13.55 -26.01
CA ASN A 372 7.82 13.86 -26.55
C ASN A 372 6.70 13.63 -25.53
N GLY A 373 6.80 12.56 -24.73
CA GLY A 373 5.83 12.26 -23.69
C GLY A 373 6.04 13.05 -22.38
N PHE A 374 7.22 13.63 -22.21
CA PHE A 374 7.59 14.31 -20.97
C PHE A 374 7.57 15.84 -21.09
N TYR A 375 8.19 16.39 -22.12
CA TYR A 375 8.29 17.84 -22.29
C TYR A 375 7.10 18.43 -23.05
N GLY A 376 6.39 19.32 -22.39
CA GLY A 376 5.23 20.01 -22.97
C GLY A 376 3.92 19.24 -22.97
N TYR A 377 3.90 17.96 -22.52
CA TYR A 377 2.71 17.12 -22.57
C TYR A 377 1.69 17.42 -21.46
N GLY A 378 2.09 18.18 -20.43
CA GLY A 378 1.22 18.58 -19.33
C GLY A 378 1.42 17.75 -18.06
N TYR A 379 0.41 17.75 -17.21
CA TYR A 379 0.45 17.07 -15.91
C TYR A 379 -0.94 16.60 -15.47
N ASP A 380 -0.95 15.66 -14.55
CA ASP A 380 -2.13 15.24 -13.80
C ASP A 380 -2.00 15.67 -12.34
N ARG A 381 -3.06 16.22 -11.77
CA ARG A 381 -3.17 16.53 -10.35
C ARG A 381 -4.35 15.78 -9.76
N LYS A 382 -4.06 14.81 -8.90
CA LYS A 382 -5.06 14.02 -8.20
C LYS A 382 -5.17 14.52 -6.76
N VAL A 383 -6.36 14.90 -6.37
CA VAL A 383 -6.68 15.23 -4.97
C VAL A 383 -7.55 14.12 -4.41
N SER A 384 -7.17 13.59 -3.26
CA SER A 384 -7.90 12.54 -2.54
C SER A 384 -8.24 13.02 -1.13
N ASN A 385 -9.41 12.63 -0.66
CA ASN A 385 -9.87 12.88 0.70
C ASN A 385 -10.51 11.61 1.24
N ASN A 386 -9.92 11.06 2.27
CA ASN A 386 -10.44 9.91 3.00
C ASN A 386 -10.76 10.35 4.43
N MET A 387 -12.00 10.12 4.85
CA MET A 387 -12.47 10.45 6.21
C MET A 387 -13.08 9.23 6.86
N THR A 388 -12.82 9.06 8.14
CA THR A 388 -13.32 7.95 8.96
C THR A 388 -13.92 8.47 10.25
N PHE A 389 -15.07 7.90 10.62
CA PHE A 389 -15.76 8.19 11.88
C PHE A 389 -16.10 6.88 12.56
N ASP A 390 -15.89 6.83 13.87
CA ASP A 390 -16.17 5.69 14.74
C ASP A 390 -16.91 6.16 15.97
N LEU A 391 -17.94 5.43 16.34
CA LEU A 391 -18.64 5.57 17.60
C LEU A 391 -18.79 4.20 18.24
N ASN A 392 -18.32 4.05 19.47
CA ASN A 392 -18.41 2.81 20.23
C ASN A 392 -18.98 3.12 21.60
N LEU A 393 -20.08 2.46 21.94
CA LEU A 393 -20.74 2.53 23.24
C LEU A 393 -20.62 1.17 23.93
N SER A 394 -19.97 1.13 25.09
CA SER A 394 -19.84 -0.07 25.91
C SER A 394 -20.53 0.12 27.26
N GLN A 395 -21.25 -0.90 27.68
CA GLN A 395 -21.97 -0.95 28.95
C GLN A 395 -21.54 -2.18 29.72
N ASN A 396 -20.98 -2.00 30.93
CA ASN A 396 -20.75 -3.07 31.87
C ASN A 396 -22.06 -3.43 32.58
N LEU A 397 -22.37 -4.70 32.61
CA LEU A 397 -23.59 -5.27 33.18
C LEU A 397 -23.31 -6.13 34.42
N ASP A 398 -22.28 -5.79 35.20
CA ASP A 398 -21.93 -6.50 36.44
C ASP A 398 -23.08 -6.55 37.48
N PHE A 399 -24.04 -5.63 37.35
CA PHE A 399 -25.25 -5.64 38.15
C PHE A 399 -26.23 -6.79 37.80
N ILE A 400 -26.12 -7.37 36.60
CA ILE A 400 -26.86 -8.57 36.20
C ILE A 400 -26.02 -9.81 36.59
N THR A 401 -24.80 -9.88 36.13
CA THR A 401 -23.80 -10.89 36.46
C THR A 401 -22.40 -10.37 36.25
N LYS A 402 -21.50 -10.65 37.21
CA LYS A 402 -20.11 -10.19 37.17
C LYS A 402 -19.44 -10.67 35.91
N GLY A 403 -18.81 -9.71 35.17
CA GLY A 403 -18.06 -9.97 33.97
C GLY A 403 -18.88 -9.94 32.66
N LEU A 404 -20.19 -9.62 32.74
CA LEU A 404 -21.02 -9.42 31.54
C LEU A 404 -20.90 -7.99 31.04
N SER A 405 -20.76 -7.81 29.76
CA SER A 405 -20.79 -6.50 29.10
C SER A 405 -21.42 -6.58 27.70
N ILE A 406 -21.97 -5.48 27.26
CA ILE A 406 -22.43 -5.29 25.87
C ILE A 406 -21.68 -4.13 25.24
N GLU A 407 -21.49 -4.23 23.94
CA GLU A 407 -20.83 -3.18 23.16
C GLU A 407 -21.55 -3.04 21.81
N VAL A 408 -21.80 -1.78 21.41
CA VAL A 408 -22.35 -1.43 20.09
C VAL A 408 -21.38 -0.45 19.43
N LYS A 409 -21.02 -0.73 18.19
CA LYS A 409 -20.10 0.08 17.40
C LYS A 409 -20.74 0.43 16.06
N GLY A 410 -20.60 1.69 15.67
CA GLY A 410 -20.92 2.18 14.34
C GLY A 410 -19.72 2.86 13.74
N ALA A 411 -19.49 2.66 12.44
CA ALA A 411 -18.46 3.35 11.69
C ALA A 411 -18.97 3.81 10.34
N TYR A 412 -18.44 4.95 9.89
CA TYR A 412 -18.73 5.51 8.58
C TYR A 412 -17.44 6.03 7.94
N ASN A 413 -17.20 5.62 6.70
CA ASN A 413 -16.02 6.03 5.94
C ASN A 413 -16.44 6.66 4.63
N THR A 414 -15.68 7.66 4.19
CA THR A 414 -15.79 8.23 2.86
C THR A 414 -14.43 8.20 2.17
N ASP A 415 -14.42 7.97 0.88
CA ASP A 415 -13.20 8.03 0.07
C ASP A 415 -13.57 8.71 -1.24
N TYR A 416 -13.11 9.93 -1.40
CA TYR A 416 -13.36 10.77 -2.55
C TYR A 416 -12.05 11.16 -3.20
N SER A 417 -11.96 11.06 -4.53
CA SER A 417 -10.85 11.62 -5.28
C SER A 417 -11.29 12.14 -6.64
N TYR A 418 -10.69 13.25 -7.05
CA TYR A 418 -10.83 13.79 -8.39
C TYR A 418 -9.45 14.02 -9.01
N ILE A 419 -9.43 14.06 -10.33
CA ILE A 419 -8.23 14.38 -11.10
C ILE A 419 -8.48 15.62 -11.94
N LYS A 420 -7.51 16.52 -11.96
CA LYS A 420 -7.37 17.59 -12.92
C LYS A 420 -6.26 17.21 -13.90
N THR A 421 -6.60 17.14 -15.16
CA THR A 421 -5.70 16.80 -16.26
C THR A 421 -5.40 18.04 -17.07
N VAL A 422 -4.15 18.32 -17.31
CA VAL A 422 -3.70 19.36 -18.26
C VAL A 422 -2.93 18.66 -19.35
N ARG A 423 -3.32 18.88 -20.61
CA ARG A 423 -2.65 18.29 -21.77
C ARG A 423 -2.35 19.39 -22.77
N GLY A 424 -1.20 19.26 -23.40
CA GLY A 424 -0.74 20.15 -24.46
C GLY A 424 0.41 19.52 -25.23
N HIS A 425 0.86 20.17 -26.25
CA HIS A 425 2.09 19.86 -26.95
C HIS A 425 2.84 21.16 -27.22
N VAL A 426 4.14 21.10 -27.20
CA VAL A 426 5.01 22.17 -27.65
C VAL A 426 5.56 21.83 -29.05
N GLU A 427 5.88 22.83 -29.82
CA GLU A 427 6.51 22.65 -31.12
C GLU A 427 7.70 21.70 -31.04
N THR A 428 7.79 20.83 -32.01
CA THR A 428 8.89 19.86 -32.13
C THR A 428 9.68 20.20 -33.38
N TYR A 429 10.98 20.27 -33.25
CA TYR A 429 11.91 20.65 -34.27
C TYR A 429 12.76 19.45 -34.69
N THR A 430 12.92 19.25 -35.99
CA THR A 430 13.79 18.22 -36.54
C THR A 430 14.96 18.91 -37.27
N PRO A 431 16.22 18.57 -36.94
CA PRO A 431 17.39 19.15 -37.56
C PRO A 431 17.74 18.44 -38.87
N PHE A 432 18.18 19.21 -39.82
CA PHE A 432 18.66 18.75 -41.14
C PHE A 432 19.91 19.52 -41.50
N TYR A 433 20.75 18.91 -42.33
CA TYR A 433 21.76 19.68 -43.05
C TYR A 433 21.10 20.61 -44.07
N LYS A 434 21.69 21.77 -44.27
CA LYS A 434 21.16 22.73 -45.24
C LYS A 434 21.10 22.14 -46.65
N SER A 435 22.10 21.34 -47.02
CA SER A 435 22.16 20.63 -48.30
C SER A 435 21.02 19.61 -48.50
N GLU A 436 20.48 19.05 -47.42
CA GLU A 436 19.35 18.11 -47.49
C GLU A 436 18.03 18.81 -47.82
N ILE A 437 17.96 20.13 -47.60
CA ILE A 437 16.73 20.92 -47.75
C ILE A 437 16.68 21.71 -49.06
N ASP A 438 17.75 22.38 -49.39
CA ASP A 438 17.79 23.32 -50.51
C ASP A 438 18.61 22.84 -51.71
N GLY A 439 19.21 21.65 -51.60
CA GLY A 439 20.07 21.11 -52.65
C GLY A 439 21.33 21.95 -52.91
N SER A 440 21.80 22.65 -51.87
CA SER A 440 22.92 23.61 -51.98
C SER A 440 24.27 22.98 -52.36
N GLY A 441 24.35 21.65 -52.45
CA GLY A 441 25.57 20.96 -52.88
C GLY A 441 26.79 21.18 -51.99
N LEU A 442 26.58 21.58 -50.73
CA LEU A 442 27.66 21.74 -49.76
C LEU A 442 28.31 20.39 -49.51
N ASP A 443 29.62 20.32 -49.71
CA ASP A 443 30.40 19.12 -49.37
C ASP A 443 30.37 18.88 -47.88
N VAL A 444 30.17 17.64 -47.48
CA VAL A 444 30.06 17.26 -46.06
C VAL A 444 31.35 17.54 -45.30
N GLU A 445 32.48 17.57 -45.98
CA GLU A 445 33.80 17.85 -45.40
C GLU A 445 34.03 19.30 -45.01
N ASP A 446 33.28 20.25 -45.60
CA ASP A 446 33.39 21.69 -45.33
C ASP A 446 32.34 22.24 -44.37
N LEU A 447 31.47 21.39 -43.79
CA LEU A 447 30.40 21.81 -42.91
C LEU A 447 30.88 22.10 -41.47
N ASP A 448 30.75 23.37 -41.08
CA ASP A 448 30.66 23.68 -39.64
C ASP A 448 29.29 23.18 -39.12
N PHE A 449 29.29 22.04 -38.48
CA PHE A 449 28.06 21.33 -38.06
C PHE A 449 27.11 22.22 -37.27
N ASP A 450 27.57 23.20 -36.55
CA ASP A 450 26.73 24.10 -35.76
C ASP A 450 26.07 25.23 -36.62
N LYS A 451 26.70 25.63 -37.71
CA LYS A 451 26.21 26.76 -38.56
C LYS A 451 25.44 26.33 -39.79
N SER A 452 25.53 25.08 -40.18
CA SER A 452 24.88 24.56 -41.38
C SER A 452 23.54 23.86 -41.12
N LEU A 453 23.12 23.79 -39.88
CA LEU A 453 21.86 23.12 -39.49
C LEU A 453 20.66 24.05 -39.72
N VAL A 454 19.60 23.45 -40.25
CA VAL A 454 18.27 24.06 -40.41
C VAL A 454 17.27 23.20 -39.64
N TYR A 455 16.40 23.86 -38.91
CA TYR A 455 15.32 23.17 -38.19
C TYR A 455 14.02 23.25 -38.92
N ARG A 456 13.34 22.14 -39.12
CA ARG A 456 11.94 22.09 -39.57
C ARG A 456 11.04 21.86 -38.35
N ILE A 457 9.92 22.59 -38.34
CA ILE A 457 8.84 22.33 -37.39
C ILE A 457 8.14 21.05 -37.84
N THR A 458 8.16 20.00 -37.01
CA THR A 458 7.57 18.69 -37.29
C THR A 458 6.42 18.35 -36.36
N GLY A 459 6.19 19.14 -35.33
CA GLY A 459 5.06 19.04 -34.43
C GLY A 459 4.57 20.43 -34.04
N GLU A 460 3.28 20.66 -34.10
CA GLU A 460 2.67 21.96 -33.81
C GLU A 460 2.45 22.17 -32.32
N ASN A 461 2.45 23.45 -31.92
CA ASN A 461 1.95 23.81 -30.59
C ASN A 461 0.46 23.51 -30.48
N MET A 462 0.08 22.71 -29.52
CA MET A 462 -1.31 22.50 -29.19
C MET A 462 -1.66 23.27 -27.91
N MET A 463 -2.71 24.08 -27.99
CA MET A 463 -3.23 24.78 -26.83
C MET A 463 -3.50 23.79 -25.69
N LYS A 464 -3.20 24.20 -24.44
CA LYS A 464 -3.48 23.38 -23.28
C LYS A 464 -4.98 23.13 -23.14
N THR A 465 -5.33 21.86 -23.09
CA THR A 465 -6.69 21.42 -22.74
C THR A 465 -6.75 21.06 -21.28
N TYR A 466 -7.87 21.39 -20.66
CA TYR A 466 -8.11 21.12 -19.23
C TYR A 466 -9.27 20.15 -19.10
N GLY A 467 -9.00 19.05 -18.41
CA GLY A 467 -10.01 18.07 -18.06
C GLY A 467 -10.12 17.91 -16.55
N THR A 468 -11.32 17.64 -16.08
CA THR A 468 -11.56 17.25 -14.69
C THR A 468 -12.45 16.03 -14.66
N GLY A 469 -12.28 15.19 -13.69
CA GLY A 469 -13.13 14.02 -13.52
C GLY A 469 -13.01 13.40 -12.14
N ASP A 470 -14.12 12.85 -11.68
CA ASP A 470 -14.10 12.05 -10.46
C ASP A 470 -13.42 10.72 -10.74
N LYS A 471 -12.48 10.36 -9.89
CA LYS A 471 -11.80 9.06 -9.94
C LYS A 471 -12.40 8.06 -8.97
N LYS A 472 -12.91 8.54 -7.85
CA LYS A 472 -13.51 7.71 -6.84
C LYS A 472 -14.54 8.48 -6.03
N ARG A 473 -15.68 7.87 -5.82
CA ARG A 473 -16.71 8.28 -4.86
C ARG A 473 -17.14 7.04 -4.10
N ALA A 474 -16.48 6.73 -3.00
CA ALA A 474 -16.82 5.58 -2.19
C ALA A 474 -17.29 6.02 -0.82
N ARG A 475 -18.21 5.27 -0.27
CA ARG A 475 -18.66 5.38 1.12
C ARG A 475 -18.99 4.01 1.64
N ASP A 476 -18.71 3.77 2.89
CA ASP A 476 -19.08 2.53 3.55
C ASP A 476 -19.50 2.79 4.99
N TRP A 477 -20.33 1.92 5.48
CA TRP A 477 -20.72 1.89 6.87
C TRP A 477 -20.54 0.49 7.45
N TYR A 478 -20.30 0.44 8.73
CA TYR A 478 -20.11 -0.75 9.52
C TYR A 478 -20.90 -0.62 10.82
N VAL A 479 -21.60 -1.68 11.21
CA VAL A 479 -22.27 -1.79 12.49
C VAL A 479 -21.91 -3.12 13.13
N GLU A 480 -21.68 -3.10 14.44
CA GLU A 480 -21.35 -4.26 15.24
C GLU A 480 -22.09 -4.19 16.58
N GLY A 481 -22.61 -5.32 17.01
CA GLY A 481 -23.13 -5.52 18.37
C GLY A 481 -22.51 -6.77 18.99
N SER A 482 -22.03 -6.67 20.21
CA SER A 482 -21.41 -7.82 20.91
C SER A 482 -21.86 -7.93 22.35
N ILE A 483 -21.94 -9.17 22.81
CA ILE A 483 -22.15 -9.56 24.21
C ILE A 483 -20.90 -10.32 24.63
N ARG A 484 -20.29 -9.90 25.74
CA ARG A 484 -19.06 -10.50 26.29
C ARG A 484 -19.30 -10.91 27.72
N TYR A 485 -18.78 -12.08 28.06
CA TYR A 485 -18.74 -12.58 29.44
C TYR A 485 -17.34 -13.03 29.76
N ASN A 486 -16.70 -12.46 30.77
CA ASN A 486 -15.38 -12.85 31.24
C ASN A 486 -15.40 -12.93 32.76
N ARG A 487 -15.17 -14.14 33.31
CA ARG A 487 -15.22 -14.36 34.74
C ARG A 487 -14.20 -15.39 35.21
N LYS A 488 -13.61 -15.07 36.33
CA LYS A 488 -12.73 -15.99 37.05
C LYS A 488 -13.53 -16.69 38.16
N PHE A 489 -13.49 -18.02 38.15
CA PHE A 489 -14.08 -18.91 39.18
C PHE A 489 -12.95 -19.68 39.84
N GLY A 490 -12.47 -19.20 41.02
CA GLY A 490 -11.26 -19.74 41.62
C GLY A 490 -10.07 -19.61 40.70
N GLU A 491 -9.53 -20.73 40.23
CA GLU A 491 -8.39 -20.79 39.31
C GLU A 491 -8.82 -20.96 37.83
N HIS A 492 -10.12 -21.02 37.56
CA HIS A 492 -10.70 -21.21 36.24
C HIS A 492 -11.10 -19.86 35.67
N ASN A 493 -10.57 -19.48 34.49
CA ASN A 493 -11.01 -18.32 33.74
C ASN A 493 -11.88 -18.79 32.56
N VAL A 494 -13.06 -18.21 32.44
CA VAL A 494 -14.03 -18.52 31.39
C VAL A 494 -14.35 -17.23 30.64
N GLY A 495 -14.23 -17.28 29.34
CA GLY A 495 -14.63 -16.17 28.44
C GLY A 495 -15.63 -16.66 27.39
N ALA A 496 -16.62 -15.83 27.08
CA ALA A 496 -17.54 -16.05 25.99
C ALA A 496 -17.77 -14.74 25.23
N LEU A 497 -17.89 -14.82 23.91
CA LEU A 497 -18.24 -13.72 23.02
C LEU A 497 -19.30 -14.19 22.05
N LEU A 498 -20.37 -13.41 21.91
CA LEU A 498 -21.31 -13.48 20.79
C LEU A 498 -21.31 -12.12 20.12
N LEU A 499 -21.09 -12.09 18.79
CA LEU A 499 -20.96 -10.87 18.05
C LEU A 499 -21.71 -10.98 16.72
N TYR A 500 -22.46 -9.94 16.41
CA TYR A 500 -23.06 -9.71 15.09
C TYR A 500 -22.42 -8.49 14.45
N ASN A 501 -22.08 -8.58 13.16
CA ASN A 501 -21.61 -7.43 12.40
C ASN A 501 -22.20 -7.39 10.99
N GLN A 502 -22.27 -6.18 10.46
CA GLN A 502 -22.74 -5.93 9.11
C GLN A 502 -22.00 -4.74 8.51
N SER A 503 -21.64 -4.84 7.24
CA SER A 503 -21.06 -3.71 6.49
C SER A 503 -21.67 -3.61 5.10
N LYS A 504 -21.66 -2.39 4.55
CA LYS A 504 -22.08 -2.12 3.18
C LYS A 504 -21.18 -1.04 2.56
N LYS A 505 -20.65 -1.33 1.37
CA LYS A 505 -19.76 -0.44 0.62
C LYS A 505 -20.38 -0.03 -0.69
N TYR A 506 -20.30 1.25 -1.04
CA TYR A 506 -20.87 1.84 -2.24
C TYR A 506 -19.74 2.41 -3.12
N TYR A 507 -19.76 2.07 -4.40
CA TYR A 507 -18.76 2.51 -5.40
C TYR A 507 -19.43 3.01 -6.67
N PRO A 508 -20.17 4.14 -6.64
CA PRO A 508 -21.05 4.56 -7.74
C PRO A 508 -20.32 4.94 -9.04
N ASN A 509 -19.00 5.03 -9.04
CA ASN A 509 -18.21 5.47 -10.21
C ASN A 509 -17.41 4.34 -10.84
N TYR A 510 -17.78 3.09 -10.64
CA TYR A 510 -17.10 1.97 -11.26
C TYR A 510 -17.66 1.71 -12.68
N PRO A 511 -16.80 1.43 -13.67
CA PRO A 511 -17.23 1.30 -15.08
C PRO A 511 -18.05 0.03 -15.39
N ASN A 512 -18.21 -0.88 -14.43
CA ASN A 512 -18.91 -2.14 -14.60
C ASN A 512 -20.28 -2.11 -13.90
N LYS A 513 -21.35 -2.53 -14.59
CA LYS A 513 -22.71 -2.57 -14.06
C LYS A 513 -22.88 -3.30 -12.72
N PHE A 514 -22.05 -4.33 -12.45
CA PHE A 514 -22.09 -5.06 -11.18
C PHE A 514 -21.41 -4.31 -10.04
N TRP A 515 -20.57 -3.33 -10.33
CA TRP A 515 -19.92 -2.51 -9.32
C TRP A 515 -20.77 -1.34 -8.83
N ASP A 516 -21.84 -0.99 -9.57
CA ASP A 516 -22.84 -0.04 -9.08
C ASP A 516 -23.72 -0.66 -7.98
N VAL A 517 -23.75 -1.99 -7.89
CA VAL A 517 -24.42 -2.70 -6.78
C VAL A 517 -23.48 -2.66 -5.56
N PRO A 518 -23.95 -2.14 -4.41
CA PRO A 518 -23.14 -2.11 -3.20
C PRO A 518 -22.67 -3.49 -2.78
N THR A 519 -21.44 -3.62 -2.28
CA THR A 519 -21.00 -4.84 -1.61
C THR A 519 -21.56 -4.88 -0.19
N ALA A 520 -22.05 -6.03 0.23
CA ALA A 520 -22.60 -6.25 1.55
C ALA A 520 -21.97 -7.48 2.22
N TYR A 521 -21.79 -7.40 3.51
CA TYR A 521 -21.27 -8.48 4.33
C TYR A 521 -22.07 -8.56 5.64
N VAL A 522 -22.31 -9.76 6.09
CA VAL A 522 -22.93 -10.03 7.40
C VAL A 522 -22.18 -11.17 8.08
N GLY A 523 -21.96 -11.06 9.38
CA GLY A 523 -21.26 -12.07 10.17
C GLY A 523 -21.89 -12.26 11.55
N LEU A 524 -21.99 -13.51 11.96
CA LEU A 524 -22.26 -13.91 13.33
C LEU A 524 -21.05 -14.70 13.84
N VAL A 525 -20.52 -14.31 14.99
CA VAL A 525 -19.31 -14.89 15.56
C VAL A 525 -19.54 -15.34 16.98
N GLY A 526 -19.14 -16.57 17.27
CA GLY A 526 -19.09 -17.13 18.62
C GLY A 526 -17.63 -17.45 19.01
N ARG A 527 -17.24 -17.11 20.23
CA ARG A 527 -15.96 -17.52 20.82
C ARG A 527 -16.18 -18.01 22.24
N LEU A 528 -15.50 -19.07 22.58
CA LEU A 528 -15.38 -19.57 23.94
C LEU A 528 -13.92 -19.74 24.29
N THR A 529 -13.50 -19.22 25.43
CA THR A 529 -12.15 -19.36 25.96
C THR A 529 -12.19 -19.94 27.36
N TYR A 530 -11.25 -20.79 27.64
CA TYR A 530 -11.08 -21.39 28.95
C TYR A 530 -9.60 -21.52 29.29
N ASP A 531 -9.22 -21.11 30.47
CA ASP A 531 -7.91 -21.46 31.00
C ASP A 531 -8.00 -21.86 32.48
N TYR A 532 -7.15 -22.81 32.89
CA TYR A 532 -6.93 -23.20 34.25
C TYR A 532 -5.54 -22.79 34.70
N LYS A 533 -5.46 -21.83 35.64
CA LYS A 533 -4.20 -21.24 36.15
C LYS A 533 -3.29 -20.66 35.08
N SER A 534 -3.81 -20.22 33.94
CA SER A 534 -3.06 -19.85 32.74
C SER A 534 -2.10 -20.94 32.23
N LYS A 535 -2.29 -22.19 32.66
CA LYS A 535 -1.45 -23.36 32.39
C LYS A 535 -2.04 -24.24 31.30
N TYR A 536 -3.31 -24.63 31.41
CA TYR A 536 -4.06 -25.34 30.39
C TYR A 536 -5.02 -24.37 29.75
N ILE A 537 -4.90 -24.19 28.43
CA ILE A 537 -5.62 -23.17 27.68
C ILE A 537 -6.38 -23.84 26.55
N ALA A 538 -7.63 -23.48 26.34
CA ALA A 538 -8.45 -23.94 25.23
C ALA A 538 -9.28 -22.79 24.68
N GLU A 539 -9.42 -22.74 23.37
CA GLU A 539 -10.25 -21.75 22.68
C GLU A 539 -11.03 -22.43 21.56
N PHE A 540 -12.30 -22.10 21.44
CA PHE A 540 -13.16 -22.50 20.33
C PHE A 540 -13.79 -21.27 19.70
N ASN A 541 -13.74 -21.18 18.38
CA ASN A 541 -14.29 -20.10 17.57
C ASN A 541 -15.20 -20.67 16.48
N ILE A 542 -16.28 -19.97 16.18
CA ILE A 542 -17.15 -20.26 15.07
C ILE A 542 -17.58 -18.97 14.40
N GLY A 543 -17.39 -18.88 13.09
CA GLY A 543 -17.90 -17.81 12.25
C GLY A 543 -19.00 -18.33 11.32
N TYR A 544 -20.12 -17.60 11.22
CA TYR A 544 -21.19 -17.83 10.28
C TYR A 544 -21.37 -16.56 9.44
N ASN A 545 -20.96 -16.60 8.18
CA ASN A 545 -20.77 -15.40 7.37
C ASN A 545 -21.53 -15.50 6.06
N GLY A 546 -22.11 -14.37 5.62
CA GLY A 546 -22.83 -14.25 4.37
C GLY A 546 -22.14 -13.30 3.39
N SER A 547 -22.08 -13.71 2.11
CA SER A 547 -21.59 -12.91 1.00
C SER A 547 -22.60 -12.92 -0.14
N GLU A 548 -22.84 -11.76 -0.72
CA GLU A 548 -23.73 -11.62 -1.88
C GLU A 548 -23.13 -12.18 -3.18
N ASN A 549 -21.82 -12.48 -3.20
CA ASN A 549 -21.15 -13.00 -4.39
C ASN A 549 -21.64 -14.40 -4.81
N PHE A 550 -22.35 -15.10 -3.93
CA PHE A 550 -22.84 -16.45 -4.16
C PHE A 550 -24.36 -16.52 -4.32
N ALA A 551 -24.83 -17.58 -4.96
CA ALA A 551 -26.25 -17.88 -5.10
C ALA A 551 -26.96 -17.95 -3.72
N PRO A 552 -28.26 -17.64 -3.63
CA PRO A 552 -28.96 -17.54 -2.34
C PRO A 552 -28.82 -18.74 -1.41
N ASP A 553 -28.77 -19.96 -1.97
CA ASP A 553 -28.58 -21.22 -1.26
C ASP A 553 -27.15 -21.51 -0.79
N LYS A 554 -26.16 -20.79 -1.33
CA LYS A 554 -24.73 -20.93 -1.03
C LYS A 554 -24.10 -19.69 -0.40
N ARG A 555 -24.94 -18.73 -0.09
CA ARG A 555 -24.52 -17.39 0.37
C ARG A 555 -23.87 -17.41 1.74
N PHE A 556 -24.23 -18.37 2.61
CA PHE A 556 -23.72 -18.47 3.96
C PHE A 556 -22.74 -19.63 4.12
N GLY A 557 -21.62 -19.36 4.80
CA GLY A 557 -20.61 -20.36 5.14
C GLY A 557 -20.33 -20.39 6.64
N THR A 558 -20.02 -21.60 7.16
CA THR A 558 -19.69 -21.85 8.57
C THR A 558 -18.22 -22.23 8.70
N PHE A 559 -17.50 -21.56 9.59
CA PHE A 559 -16.05 -21.67 9.72
C PHE A 559 -15.65 -21.90 11.19
N PRO A 560 -15.61 -23.15 11.65
CA PRO A 560 -15.18 -23.51 13.01
C PRO A 560 -13.65 -23.54 13.11
N ALA A 561 -13.12 -23.20 14.29
CA ALA A 561 -11.72 -23.35 14.63
C ALA A 561 -11.56 -23.65 16.14
N GLY A 562 -10.53 -24.41 16.48
CA GLY A 562 -10.19 -24.72 17.85
C GLY A 562 -8.68 -24.63 18.08
N SER A 563 -8.30 -24.32 19.30
CA SER A 563 -6.89 -24.32 19.70
C SER A 563 -6.70 -24.71 21.17
N ILE A 564 -5.55 -25.27 21.45
CA ILE A 564 -5.12 -25.64 22.79
C ILE A 564 -3.70 -25.14 23.06
N GLY A 565 -3.43 -24.85 24.32
CA GLY A 565 -2.11 -24.45 24.80
C GLY A 565 -1.79 -25.06 26.13
N TYR A 566 -0.54 -25.39 26.35
CA TYR A 566 -0.05 -25.95 27.60
C TYR A 566 1.26 -25.31 28.00
N VAL A 567 1.26 -24.62 29.14
CA VAL A 567 2.44 -23.97 29.70
C VAL A 567 3.15 -24.98 30.64
N ILE A 568 4.18 -25.60 30.11
CA ILE A 568 4.91 -26.70 30.76
C ILE A 568 5.67 -26.19 31.98
N THR A 569 6.24 -24.99 31.94
CA THR A 569 7.00 -24.39 33.05
C THR A 569 6.15 -24.03 34.27
N GLU A 570 4.82 -24.04 34.19
CA GLU A 570 3.92 -23.86 35.31
C GLU A 570 3.59 -25.20 36.02
N GLU A 571 4.19 -26.32 35.58
CA GLU A 571 4.08 -27.59 36.25
C GLU A 571 4.95 -27.66 37.52
N LYS A 572 4.45 -28.33 38.56
CA LYS A 572 5.18 -28.47 39.82
C LYS A 572 6.46 -29.31 39.71
N PHE A 573 6.54 -30.20 38.69
CA PHE A 573 7.71 -31.04 38.47
C PHE A 573 8.82 -30.34 37.68
N ILE A 574 8.56 -29.15 37.12
CA ILE A 574 9.55 -28.31 36.45
C ILE A 574 10.09 -27.30 37.48
N PRO A 575 11.34 -27.41 37.94
CA PRO A 575 11.89 -26.42 38.84
C PRO A 575 12.05 -25.07 38.11
N LYS A 576 11.60 -24.00 38.73
CA LYS A 576 11.83 -22.64 38.23
C LYS A 576 13.32 -22.33 38.24
N ASN A 577 13.89 -21.97 37.12
CA ASN A 577 15.29 -21.65 36.96
C ASN A 577 15.46 -20.50 35.96
N ASP A 578 16.62 -19.84 35.98
CA ASP A 578 16.92 -18.70 35.12
C ASP A 578 17.30 -19.11 33.69
N PHE A 579 17.53 -20.41 33.45
CA PHE A 579 17.87 -20.90 32.11
C PHE A 579 16.64 -21.02 31.22
N LEU A 580 15.58 -21.72 31.69
CA LEU A 580 14.31 -21.87 30.96
C LEU A 580 13.19 -21.23 31.79
N THR A 581 12.86 -19.99 31.53
CA THR A 581 11.87 -19.22 32.30
C THR A 581 10.44 -19.46 31.84
N TYR A 582 10.23 -19.81 30.59
CA TYR A 582 8.91 -20.07 30.01
C TYR A 582 9.00 -21.11 28.90
N LEU A 583 8.08 -22.06 28.92
CA LEU A 583 7.89 -23.06 27.86
C LEU A 583 6.42 -23.34 27.67
N LYS A 584 5.88 -23.01 26.52
CA LYS A 584 4.49 -23.30 26.11
C LYS A 584 4.48 -24.06 24.78
N VAL A 585 3.69 -25.09 24.71
CA VAL A 585 3.33 -25.77 23.48
C VAL A 585 1.90 -25.40 23.09
N ARG A 586 1.62 -25.26 21.85
CA ARG A 586 0.30 -24.89 21.32
C ARG A 586 -0.01 -25.56 20.00
N ALA A 587 -1.28 -25.84 19.78
CA ALA A 587 -1.80 -26.37 18.54
C ALA A 587 -3.13 -25.71 18.19
N SER A 588 -3.36 -25.47 16.92
CA SER A 588 -4.63 -24.98 16.42
C SER A 588 -5.01 -25.61 15.08
N VAL A 589 -6.31 -25.76 14.86
CA VAL A 589 -6.89 -26.23 13.62
C VAL A 589 -8.17 -25.46 13.34
N GLY A 590 -8.42 -25.10 12.08
CA GLY A 590 -9.65 -24.41 11.73
C GLY A 590 -9.88 -24.31 10.24
N LEU A 591 -11.15 -24.16 9.87
CA LEU A 591 -11.57 -23.82 8.53
C LEU A 591 -11.64 -22.30 8.38
N VAL A 592 -11.12 -21.80 7.29
CA VAL A 592 -11.27 -20.40 6.88
C VAL A 592 -11.80 -20.37 5.45
N GLY A 593 -12.62 -19.38 5.15
CA GLY A 593 -13.17 -19.17 3.81
C GLY A 593 -12.64 -17.93 3.15
N ASN A 594 -12.85 -17.79 1.84
CA ASN A 594 -12.56 -16.62 1.06
C ASN A 594 -13.67 -16.41 0.02
N ASP A 595 -14.21 -15.20 -0.06
CA ASP A 595 -15.24 -14.79 -1.02
C ASP A 595 -14.72 -13.81 -2.07
N ASN A 596 -13.43 -13.54 -2.06
CA ASN A 596 -12.81 -12.62 -3.00
C ASN A 596 -12.55 -13.31 -4.35
N MET A 597 -13.32 -12.91 -5.35
CA MET A 597 -13.23 -13.42 -6.72
C MET A 597 -12.55 -12.41 -7.67
N SER A 598 -11.64 -11.58 -7.16
CA SER A 598 -10.96 -10.54 -7.93
C SER A 598 -11.94 -9.48 -8.48
N SER A 599 -11.86 -9.22 -9.77
CA SER A 599 -12.75 -8.28 -10.47
C SER A 599 -14.15 -8.85 -10.77
N ASN A 600 -14.36 -10.15 -10.51
CA ASN A 600 -15.62 -10.80 -10.84
C ASN A 600 -16.58 -10.80 -9.64
N ARG A 601 -17.81 -10.40 -9.86
CA ARG A 601 -18.90 -10.45 -8.89
C ARG A 601 -20.08 -11.20 -9.47
N PHE A 602 -20.87 -11.83 -8.61
CA PHE A 602 -22.11 -12.51 -9.02
C PHE A 602 -21.92 -13.56 -10.12
N LEU A 603 -20.87 -14.37 -10.03
CA LEU A 603 -20.56 -15.40 -11.03
C LEU A 603 -21.71 -16.42 -11.22
N TYR A 604 -22.68 -16.46 -10.32
CA TYR A 604 -23.89 -17.27 -10.46
C TYR A 604 -24.92 -16.69 -11.42
N LEU A 605 -24.79 -15.40 -11.78
CA LEU A 605 -25.65 -14.78 -12.78
C LEU A 605 -24.99 -14.87 -14.16
N PRO A 606 -25.76 -15.21 -15.20
CA PRO A 606 -25.27 -15.10 -16.56
C PRO A 606 -25.04 -13.65 -16.94
N ASP A 607 -23.98 -13.36 -17.64
CA ASP A 607 -23.81 -12.06 -18.26
C ASP A 607 -24.50 -12.07 -19.64
N SER A 608 -24.83 -10.87 -20.12
CA SER A 608 -25.47 -10.70 -21.42
C SER A 608 -24.48 -10.92 -22.56
N TYR A 609 -24.98 -10.90 -23.77
CA TYR A 609 -24.16 -10.90 -24.98
C TYR A 609 -23.46 -9.58 -25.18
N SER A 610 -22.19 -9.61 -25.56
CA SER A 610 -21.50 -8.45 -26.10
C SER A 610 -21.80 -8.35 -27.59
N ILE A 611 -22.36 -7.23 -27.97
CA ILE A 611 -22.51 -6.85 -29.38
C ILE A 611 -21.38 -5.87 -29.68
N ASN A 612 -20.41 -6.29 -30.48
CA ASN A 612 -19.31 -5.41 -30.85
C ASN A 612 -19.75 -4.54 -32.03
N ASN A 613 -20.07 -3.28 -31.75
CA ASN A 613 -20.38 -2.27 -32.75
C ASN A 613 -19.14 -1.46 -33.18
N SER A 614 -17.98 -1.79 -32.70
CA SER A 614 -16.74 -1.13 -33.15
C SER A 614 -16.32 -1.70 -34.50
N ASP A 615 -16.67 -1.02 -35.46
CA ASP A 615 -16.85 -1.22 -36.86
C ASP A 615 -15.61 -1.30 -37.69
N TRP A 616 -14.55 -1.76 -37.12
CA TRP A 616 -13.30 -1.93 -37.84
C TRP A 616 -13.20 -3.36 -38.38
N LEU A 617 -13.28 -3.52 -39.67
CA LEU A 617 -12.97 -4.74 -40.39
C LEU A 617 -11.68 -5.43 -39.88
N GLN A 618 -10.70 -4.62 -39.50
CA GLN A 618 -9.44 -5.08 -38.93
C GLN A 618 -9.58 -5.64 -37.51
N GLN A 619 -10.44 -5.07 -36.68
CA GLN A 619 -10.79 -5.62 -35.37
C GLN A 619 -11.70 -6.83 -35.47
N ALA A 620 -12.56 -6.90 -36.45
CA ALA A 620 -13.42 -8.07 -36.70
C ALA A 620 -12.59 -9.33 -36.96
N TYR A 621 -11.44 -9.22 -37.61
CA TYR A 621 -10.50 -10.33 -37.79
C TYR A 621 -9.81 -10.73 -36.50
N GLN A 622 -9.54 -9.80 -35.60
CA GLN A 622 -8.85 -10.06 -34.33
C GLN A 622 -9.81 -10.53 -33.23
N ASP A 623 -10.97 -9.88 -33.11
CA ASP A 623 -11.92 -10.16 -32.02
C ASP A 623 -12.93 -11.25 -32.37
N LYS A 624 -13.06 -11.64 -33.63
CA LYS A 624 -13.96 -12.70 -34.12
C LYS A 624 -15.44 -12.56 -33.72
N ASN A 625 -15.90 -11.31 -33.47
CA ASN A 625 -17.26 -11.05 -33.00
C ASN A 625 -18.22 -10.70 -34.14
N GLY A 626 -17.86 -10.98 -35.36
CA GLY A 626 -18.68 -10.72 -36.52
C GLY A 626 -18.36 -11.60 -37.70
N TYR A 627 -19.19 -11.53 -38.71
CA TYR A 627 -19.04 -12.25 -39.96
C TYR A 627 -18.90 -11.30 -41.15
N ILE A 628 -18.02 -11.62 -42.07
CA ILE A 628 -17.83 -10.88 -43.29
C ILE A 628 -18.44 -11.69 -44.43
N PHE A 629 -19.33 -11.06 -45.14
CA PHE A 629 -19.99 -11.65 -46.31
C PHE A 629 -19.57 -10.92 -47.61
N GLY A 630 -19.57 -11.68 -48.68
CA GLY A 630 -19.29 -11.17 -50.03
C GLY A 630 -17.84 -11.43 -50.51
N LEU A 631 -17.63 -11.34 -51.80
CA LEU A 631 -16.37 -11.63 -52.48
C LEU A 631 -15.24 -10.63 -52.13
N THR A 632 -15.62 -9.41 -51.76
CA THR A 632 -14.68 -8.32 -51.43
C THR A 632 -14.37 -8.20 -49.95
N ASN A 633 -14.92 -9.08 -49.10
CA ASN A 633 -14.79 -9.00 -47.64
C ASN A 633 -15.15 -7.63 -47.02
N THR A 634 -16.10 -6.92 -47.65
CA THR A 634 -16.50 -5.58 -47.22
C THR A 634 -17.86 -5.55 -46.49
N ALA A 635 -18.64 -6.62 -46.59
CA ALA A 635 -19.96 -6.72 -45.97
C ALA A 635 -19.85 -7.33 -44.56
N TYR A 636 -19.51 -6.52 -43.57
CA TYR A 636 -19.42 -6.91 -42.16
C TYR A 636 -20.80 -6.99 -41.52
N GLN A 637 -21.09 -8.10 -40.86
CA GLN A 637 -22.29 -8.26 -40.05
C GLN A 637 -21.89 -8.41 -38.60
N VAL A 638 -22.49 -7.59 -37.74
CA VAL A 638 -22.28 -7.61 -36.30
C VAL A 638 -22.77 -8.92 -35.72
N ALA A 639 -21.94 -9.61 -34.97
CA ALA A 639 -22.31 -10.81 -34.23
C ALA A 639 -22.35 -10.54 -32.73
N ALA A 640 -23.17 -11.30 -32.02
CA ALA A 640 -23.19 -11.32 -30.57
C ALA A 640 -22.31 -12.45 -30.05
N LYS A 641 -21.51 -12.16 -29.01
CA LYS A 641 -20.74 -13.14 -28.26
C LYS A 641 -21.29 -13.23 -26.86
N GLU A 642 -21.62 -14.43 -26.41
CA GLU A 642 -21.95 -14.66 -25.01
C GLU A 642 -20.73 -14.36 -24.14
N LEU A 643 -20.89 -13.51 -23.10
CA LEU A 643 -19.79 -13.05 -22.27
C LEU A 643 -19.47 -14.04 -21.15
N MET A 644 -20.47 -14.48 -20.39
CA MET A 644 -20.26 -15.35 -19.24
C MET A 644 -21.50 -16.22 -19.00
N LEU A 645 -21.30 -17.53 -18.89
CA LEU A 645 -22.31 -18.46 -18.39
C LEU A 645 -22.41 -18.31 -16.87
N GLY A 646 -23.63 -18.15 -16.35
CA GLY A 646 -23.86 -18.17 -14.90
C GLY A 646 -23.58 -19.55 -14.33
N ASN A 647 -22.85 -19.60 -13.22
CA ASN A 647 -22.56 -20.85 -12.52
C ASN A 647 -23.07 -20.78 -11.07
N SER A 648 -24.26 -21.33 -10.84
CA SER A 648 -24.87 -21.41 -9.49
C SER A 648 -24.09 -22.32 -8.52
N ASN A 649 -23.12 -23.12 -9.02
CA ASN A 649 -22.29 -23.98 -8.17
C ASN A 649 -21.09 -23.26 -7.53
N VAL A 650 -20.83 -22.00 -7.90
CA VAL A 650 -19.78 -21.22 -7.25
C VAL A 650 -20.09 -21.03 -5.77
N THR A 651 -19.12 -21.35 -4.93
CA THR A 651 -19.20 -21.29 -3.48
C THR A 651 -17.86 -20.82 -2.91
N TRP A 652 -17.80 -20.73 -1.60
CA TRP A 652 -16.63 -20.32 -0.82
C TRP A 652 -15.37 -21.12 -1.18
N GLU A 653 -14.26 -20.42 -1.44
CA GLU A 653 -12.94 -21.00 -1.35
C GLU A 653 -12.65 -21.32 0.12
N THR A 654 -12.34 -22.57 0.44
CA THR A 654 -12.12 -23.01 1.83
C THR A 654 -10.72 -23.56 2.01
N ALA A 655 -10.09 -23.22 3.12
CA ALA A 655 -8.77 -23.73 3.51
C ALA A 655 -8.81 -24.30 4.92
N LEU A 656 -8.35 -25.55 5.09
CA LEU A 656 -8.07 -26.12 6.39
C LEU A 656 -6.66 -25.72 6.80
N LYS A 657 -6.56 -24.97 7.89
CA LYS A 657 -5.28 -24.52 8.43
C LYS A 657 -4.97 -25.21 9.74
N GLN A 658 -3.75 -25.69 9.86
CA GLN A 658 -3.19 -26.26 11.08
C GLN A 658 -1.93 -25.50 11.46
N ASN A 659 -1.75 -25.26 12.75
CA ASN A 659 -0.57 -24.57 13.27
C ASN A 659 -0.14 -25.23 14.59
N TYR A 660 1.14 -25.56 14.66
CA TYR A 660 1.79 -26.10 15.84
C TYR A 660 2.92 -25.17 16.22
N GLY A 661 3.06 -24.85 17.50
CA GLY A 661 4.05 -23.88 17.95
C GLY A 661 4.61 -24.19 19.33
N ILE A 662 5.82 -23.72 19.52
CA ILE A 662 6.52 -23.72 20.81
C ILE A 662 6.93 -22.29 21.08
N ASP A 663 6.59 -21.78 22.25
CA ASP A 663 7.06 -20.49 22.74
C ASP A 663 8.00 -20.76 23.90
N ALA A 664 9.28 -20.41 23.82
CA ALA A 664 10.29 -20.67 24.81
C ALA A 664 11.10 -19.43 25.15
N TYR A 665 11.27 -19.12 26.46
CA TYR A 665 12.07 -18.00 26.93
C TYR A 665 13.22 -18.52 27.76
N PHE A 666 14.42 -18.04 27.45
CA PHE A 666 15.66 -18.48 28.08
C PHE A 666 16.41 -17.30 28.72
N PHE A 667 17.28 -17.60 29.67
CA PHE A 667 18.20 -16.67 30.31
C PHE A 667 17.48 -15.46 30.92
N SER A 668 16.48 -15.73 31.78
CA SER A 668 15.64 -14.68 32.37
C SER A 668 15.01 -13.76 31.31
N ASP A 669 14.39 -14.40 30.30
CA ASP A 669 13.67 -13.74 29.16
C ASP A 669 14.53 -12.94 28.18
N ARG A 670 15.86 -13.09 28.22
CA ARG A 670 16.78 -12.43 27.28
C ARG A 670 16.72 -13.02 25.86
N LEU A 671 16.43 -14.31 25.75
CA LEU A 671 16.20 -14.97 24.46
C LEU A 671 14.77 -15.50 24.42
N LYS A 672 13.99 -15.04 23.46
CA LYS A 672 12.60 -15.46 23.21
C LYS A 672 12.51 -16.10 21.83
N LEU A 673 12.06 -17.36 21.80
CA LEU A 673 11.86 -18.15 20.59
C LEU A 673 10.38 -18.42 20.36
#